data_757868b8b5955e36aeddc9ec903b9a06
#
_entry.id   757868b8b5955e36aeddc9ec903b9a06
#
_cell.length_a   1.000
_cell.length_b   1.000
_cell.length_c   1.000
_cell.angle_alpha   90.00
_cell.angle_beta   90.00
_cell.angle_gamma   90.00
#
_symmetry.space_group_name_H-M   'P 1'
#
loop_
_entity.id
_entity.type
_entity.pdbx_description
1 polymer ?
#
loop_
_entity_poly.entity_id
_entity_poly.type
_entity_poly.pdbx_seq_one_letter_code
_entity_poly.pdbx_strand_id
1 'polypeptide(L)'
;MAAVGNQPAPRVTVGNHAVRLDGSPAELYGGAVHYWRLDRDKWDDILEQVKGMGFTTISIYMPWEVHEVERGKFDFSGNKDIDAFLTLIESKGLNIVARPGPQINSELTWFGYPLRILADPELQALNAQGTKAVLTQVPRPIPAVSYAVDRFFDETALWYDAVMPILVKHQYPKGRLVATQVDNEMAFFFHVNAYASDFNPAAIEKYREFLRAQYGTIEQLNEAYGRSYASFDEVEPPRRFEATDRREIPFYTDWIAYRERYLIDSLARLADMMRARGLDAIPLFHNYPHPLGPGGAVSGFTTPFNLMGLEEKLDFVGFDVYSRKELYDHVKTVLSYVVGTSRFPYIPEFIAGVWPWYLRPGSLYDEEFVTKAGLMQGIKGFSRYMIVERNRWLDSPVRSDGRVRDDHYAMFRCMNDIAREHRFVDLRRTADVLLLANRDYDRLEAASVLVSFPGDFLETPSGFSEYPTFMTVSERDLGFEEPIQLAKATWFSTAYRGLTEVGYPFLLSDTALAPERWAGYKAVVVSSFEYMGAAAQRAIVRFATAGGTAVIGPRIPSLDERMRPDDAISSVLHTTGEPVSANGTPAGTAYRVGSGRIVVLTAPPSAEVLAAAIGTTPARFTRSDGRLDVAIHESPGDGSGMIVFVANPTADPIRATVDLHRDLASVRELWDDRDVDFDGSSLSDALPAYSIKIYDCAPAAGR
;
A
#
# COMPACT_ATOMS: atom_id res chain seq x y z
N MET A 1 20.27 -40.65 1.05
CA MET A 1 19.11 -39.91 1.58
C MET A 1 19.51 -39.35 2.93
N ALA A 2 19.90 -38.11 3.01
CA ALA A 2 20.15 -37.43 4.27
C ALA A 2 18.77 -37.06 4.85
N ALA A 3 18.58 -37.39 6.13
CA ALA A 3 17.35 -37.04 6.86
C ALA A 3 17.17 -35.52 6.83
N VAL A 4 16.09 -35.05 6.26
CA VAL A 4 15.63 -33.67 6.41
C VAL A 4 15.30 -33.54 7.90
N GLY A 5 16.22 -32.93 8.65
CA GLY A 5 16.00 -32.60 10.06
C GLY A 5 14.74 -31.73 10.16
N ASN A 6 13.84 -32.13 11.05
CA ASN A 6 12.62 -31.43 11.39
C ASN A 6 13.05 -30.08 12.00
N GLN A 7 13.19 -29.02 11.19
CA GLN A 7 13.39 -27.66 11.73
C GLN A 7 12.12 -27.31 12.53
N PRO A 8 12.24 -26.82 13.74
CA PRO A 8 11.07 -26.37 14.50
C PRO A 8 10.33 -25.33 13.66
N ALA A 9 9.00 -25.41 13.67
CA ALA A 9 8.16 -24.43 12.96
C ALA A 9 8.53 -23.00 13.38
N PRO A 10 8.57 -22.05 12.42
CA PRO A 10 8.93 -20.66 12.74
C PRO A 10 7.98 -20.10 13.80
N ARG A 11 8.55 -19.47 14.83
CA ARG A 11 7.78 -18.91 15.96
C ARG A 11 7.10 -17.58 15.63
N VAL A 12 7.56 -16.91 14.59
CA VAL A 12 6.90 -15.73 14.00
C VAL A 12 6.46 -16.07 12.60
N THR A 13 5.18 -15.92 12.32
CA THR A 13 4.61 -16.21 10.98
C THR A 13 3.74 -15.05 10.51
N VAL A 14 3.67 -14.86 9.18
CA VAL A 14 2.83 -13.84 8.53
C VAL A 14 1.85 -14.51 7.59
N GLY A 15 0.60 -14.15 7.66
CA GLY A 15 -0.44 -14.64 6.76
C GLY A 15 -1.84 -14.47 7.33
N ASN A 16 -2.83 -14.54 6.47
CA ASN A 16 -4.22 -14.29 6.83
C ASN A 16 -4.40 -12.98 7.62
N HIS A 17 -3.82 -11.91 7.11
CA HIS A 17 -3.86 -10.56 7.71
C HIS A 17 -3.38 -10.51 9.17
N ALA A 18 -2.45 -11.36 9.57
CA ALA A 18 -1.88 -11.36 10.91
C ALA A 18 -0.39 -11.69 10.90
N VAL A 19 0.35 -11.04 11.77
CA VAL A 19 1.62 -11.53 12.30
C VAL A 19 1.29 -12.36 13.55
N ARG A 20 1.83 -13.57 13.66
CA ARG A 20 1.59 -14.45 14.80
C ARG A 20 2.88 -14.74 15.56
N LEU A 21 2.81 -14.61 16.86
CA LEU A 21 3.85 -15.03 17.77
C LEU A 21 3.39 -16.33 18.45
N ASP A 22 4.14 -17.41 18.28
CA ASP A 22 3.77 -18.73 18.80
C ASP A 22 2.32 -19.15 18.46
N GLY A 23 1.88 -18.80 17.22
CA GLY A 23 0.55 -19.12 16.71
C GLY A 23 -0.56 -18.14 17.08
N SER A 24 -0.34 -17.22 18.01
CA SER A 24 -1.33 -16.21 18.41
C SER A 24 -1.14 -14.91 17.64
N PRO A 25 -2.20 -14.25 17.14
CA PRO A 25 -2.11 -12.93 16.50
C PRO A 25 -1.46 -11.90 17.42
N ALA A 26 -0.47 -11.18 16.91
CA ALA A 26 0.22 -10.12 17.64
C ALA A 26 -0.48 -8.78 17.39
N GLU A 27 -0.69 -8.02 18.46
CA GLU A 27 -1.13 -6.64 18.40
C GLU A 27 0.09 -5.76 18.13
N LEU A 28 0.29 -5.34 16.87
CA LEU A 28 1.38 -4.45 16.47
C LEU A 28 0.89 -3.01 16.38
N TYR A 29 0.40 -2.47 17.49
CA TYR A 29 0.00 -1.06 17.62
C TYR A 29 1.18 -0.29 18.19
N GLY A 30 1.91 0.37 17.30
CA GLY A 30 3.20 0.94 17.63
C GLY A 30 3.34 2.43 17.38
N GLY A 31 4.50 2.93 17.79
CA GLY A 31 4.93 4.30 17.48
C GLY A 31 6.44 4.43 17.41
N ALA A 32 6.87 5.38 16.57
CA ALA A 32 8.27 5.66 16.32
C ALA A 32 8.90 6.50 17.44
N VAL A 33 10.08 6.05 17.90
CA VAL A 33 10.90 6.73 18.89
C VAL A 33 12.33 6.82 18.37
N HIS A 34 12.86 8.03 18.28
CA HIS A 34 14.23 8.30 17.83
C HIS A 34 15.17 8.44 19.04
N TYR A 35 15.64 7.31 19.60
CA TYR A 35 16.48 7.27 20.80
C TYR A 35 17.68 8.21 20.75
N TRP A 36 18.33 8.35 19.60
CA TRP A 36 19.53 9.21 19.43
C TRP A 36 19.23 10.71 19.52
N ARG A 37 17.97 11.13 19.45
CA ARG A 37 17.50 12.52 19.55
C ARG A 37 16.99 12.86 20.95
N LEU A 38 17.00 11.89 21.86
CA LEU A 38 16.49 12.03 23.22
C LEU A 38 17.62 11.94 24.23
N ASP A 39 17.49 12.64 25.34
CA ASP A 39 18.38 12.45 26.47
C ASP A 39 18.18 11.07 27.07
N ARG A 40 19.27 10.36 27.34
CA ARG A 40 19.24 8.97 27.81
C ARG A 40 18.45 8.80 29.12
N ASP A 41 18.53 9.77 30.03
CA ASP A 41 17.81 9.79 31.30
C ASP A 41 16.29 9.94 31.14
N LYS A 42 15.79 10.31 29.97
CA LYS A 42 14.36 10.40 29.63
C LYS A 42 13.79 9.15 28.97
N TRP A 43 14.61 8.21 28.56
CA TRP A 43 14.14 7.04 27.82
C TRP A 43 13.09 6.23 28.62
N ASP A 44 13.33 6.01 29.91
CA ASP A 44 12.45 5.25 30.78
C ASP A 44 11.07 5.90 30.91
N ASP A 45 11.04 7.17 31.28
CA ASP A 45 9.81 7.96 31.41
C ASP A 45 9.00 7.99 30.11
N ILE A 46 9.68 8.25 28.99
CA ILE A 46 9.04 8.31 27.65
C ILE A 46 8.40 6.97 27.30
N LEU A 47 9.09 5.85 27.49
CA LEU A 47 8.55 4.53 27.18
C LEU A 47 7.37 4.17 28.08
N GLU A 48 7.37 4.60 29.36
CA GLU A 48 6.22 4.43 30.25
C GLU A 48 5.00 5.22 29.73
N GLN A 49 5.19 6.46 29.26
CA GLN A 49 4.08 7.25 28.67
C GLN A 49 3.53 6.55 27.41
N VAL A 50 4.40 6.07 26.53
CA VAL A 50 3.97 5.35 25.33
C VAL A 50 3.17 4.09 25.68
N LYS A 51 3.66 3.30 26.65
CA LYS A 51 2.96 2.12 27.16
C LYS A 51 1.62 2.49 27.80
N GLY A 52 1.58 3.60 28.56
CA GLY A 52 0.37 4.09 29.22
C GLY A 52 -0.75 4.50 28.25
N MET A 53 -0.42 4.86 27.02
CA MET A 53 -1.38 5.06 25.93
C MET A 53 -1.88 3.76 25.27
N GLY A 54 -1.52 2.58 25.80
CA GLY A 54 -1.96 1.30 25.26
C GLY A 54 -1.16 0.81 24.05
N PHE A 55 -0.07 1.46 23.66
CA PHE A 55 0.80 0.97 22.60
C PHE A 55 1.52 -0.30 23.04
N THR A 56 1.64 -1.24 22.12
CA THR A 56 2.23 -2.58 22.38
C THR A 56 3.61 -2.72 21.74
N THR A 57 4.01 -1.77 20.90
CA THR A 57 5.19 -1.90 20.03
C THR A 57 5.92 -0.56 19.93
N ILE A 58 7.24 -0.60 19.94
CA ILE A 58 8.10 0.56 19.63
C ILE A 58 8.78 0.33 18.29
N SER A 59 8.64 1.28 17.38
CA SER A 59 9.37 1.32 16.12
C SER A 59 10.62 2.18 16.29
N ILE A 60 11.79 1.64 15.94
CA ILE A 60 13.07 2.34 16.11
C ILE A 60 13.80 2.47 14.77
N TYR A 61 14.24 3.68 14.47
CA TYR A 61 15.08 3.97 13.32
C TYR A 61 16.54 4.00 13.75
N MET A 62 17.43 3.43 12.93
CA MET A 62 18.85 3.32 13.23
C MET A 62 19.65 4.01 12.11
N PRO A 63 19.99 5.30 12.28
CA PRO A 63 20.62 6.08 11.22
C PRO A 63 22.10 5.76 11.07
N TRP A 64 22.48 5.21 9.93
CA TRP A 64 23.88 4.95 9.61
C TRP A 64 24.75 6.20 9.75
N GLU A 65 24.29 7.36 9.23
CA GLU A 65 25.02 8.65 9.32
C GLU A 65 25.32 9.13 10.75
N VAL A 66 24.51 8.71 11.74
CA VAL A 66 24.68 9.11 13.14
C VAL A 66 25.69 8.22 13.87
N HIS A 67 25.72 6.96 13.50
CA HIS A 67 26.56 5.96 14.16
C HIS A 67 27.95 5.86 13.54
N GLU A 68 28.10 6.05 12.22
CA GLU A 68 29.41 5.98 11.58
C GLU A 68 30.23 7.24 11.90
N VAL A 69 31.32 7.08 12.65
CA VAL A 69 32.25 8.17 12.99
C VAL A 69 33.40 8.26 11.98
N GLU A 70 33.76 7.16 11.36
CA GLU A 70 34.68 6.99 10.27
C GLU A 70 34.27 5.75 9.49
N ARG A 71 34.56 5.67 8.20
CA ARG A 71 34.18 4.52 7.37
C ARG A 71 34.48 3.19 8.07
N GLY A 72 33.42 2.42 8.35
CA GLY A 72 33.51 1.13 9.03
C GLY A 72 33.79 1.19 10.54
N LYS A 73 33.79 2.39 11.14
CA LYS A 73 33.91 2.57 12.59
C LYS A 73 32.63 3.22 13.14
N PHE A 74 32.04 2.58 14.12
CA PHE A 74 30.72 2.96 14.64
C PHE A 74 30.77 3.28 16.12
N ASP A 75 29.93 4.25 16.53
CA ASP A 75 29.74 4.65 17.92
C ASP A 75 28.32 4.25 18.37
N PHE A 76 28.27 3.36 19.36
CA PHE A 76 27.04 2.91 20.02
C PHE A 76 27.04 3.29 21.52
N SER A 77 27.59 4.43 21.87
CA SER A 77 27.66 4.90 23.27
C SER A 77 26.69 6.04 23.57
N GLY A 78 26.47 6.31 24.87
CA GLY A 78 25.61 7.41 25.30
C GLY A 78 24.17 7.26 24.83
N ASN A 79 23.60 8.28 24.19
CA ASN A 79 22.26 8.23 23.58
C ASN A 79 22.21 7.48 22.24
N LYS A 80 23.36 6.98 21.75
CA LYS A 80 23.46 6.12 20.58
C LYS A 80 23.50 4.62 20.91
N ASP A 81 23.36 4.24 22.18
CA ASP A 81 23.43 2.86 22.68
C ASP A 81 22.14 2.11 22.34
N ILE A 82 22.14 1.47 21.15
CA ILE A 82 21.01 0.69 20.62
C ILE A 82 20.69 -0.48 21.55
N ASP A 83 21.71 -1.23 21.97
CA ASP A 83 21.54 -2.45 22.81
C ASP A 83 20.85 -2.11 24.14
N ALA A 84 21.27 -1.01 24.79
CA ALA A 84 20.64 -0.55 26.02
C ALA A 84 19.19 -0.08 25.80
N PHE A 85 18.89 0.62 24.68
CA PHE A 85 17.55 1.08 24.39
C PHE A 85 16.60 -0.09 24.09
N LEU A 86 17.04 -1.09 23.32
CA LEU A 86 16.28 -2.31 23.06
C LEU A 86 15.99 -3.09 24.34
N THR A 87 17.02 -3.27 25.19
CA THR A 87 16.88 -3.92 26.51
C THR A 87 15.84 -3.20 27.38
N LEU A 88 15.83 -1.88 27.34
CA LEU A 88 14.85 -1.08 28.11
C LEU A 88 13.42 -1.30 27.57
N ILE A 89 13.21 -1.30 26.25
CA ILE A 89 11.90 -1.60 25.63
C ILE A 89 11.41 -2.99 26.08
N GLU A 90 12.28 -3.98 26.01
CA GLU A 90 11.98 -5.37 26.42
C GLU A 90 11.57 -5.45 27.89
N SER A 91 12.25 -4.72 28.78
CA SER A 91 11.94 -4.67 30.22
C SER A 91 10.54 -4.11 30.50
N LYS A 92 10.00 -3.27 29.59
CA LYS A 92 8.62 -2.77 29.65
C LYS A 92 7.59 -3.76 29.09
N GLY A 93 8.02 -4.88 28.52
CA GLY A 93 7.16 -5.86 27.87
C GLY A 93 6.64 -5.44 26.51
N LEU A 94 7.23 -4.41 25.89
CA LEU A 94 6.87 -3.90 24.56
C LEU A 94 7.58 -4.70 23.48
N ASN A 95 6.91 -4.89 22.33
CA ASN A 95 7.51 -5.45 21.13
C ASN A 95 8.35 -4.38 20.41
N ILE A 96 9.25 -4.83 19.55
CA ILE A 96 10.16 -3.96 18.79
C ILE A 96 9.95 -4.21 17.30
N VAL A 97 9.90 -3.13 16.53
CA VAL A 97 10.06 -3.10 15.07
C VAL A 97 11.32 -2.30 14.78
N ALA A 98 12.33 -2.92 14.18
CA ALA A 98 13.60 -2.25 13.88
C ALA A 98 13.65 -1.74 12.44
N ARG A 99 14.28 -0.58 12.23
CA ARG A 99 14.48 0.02 10.91
C ARG A 99 15.95 0.43 10.73
N PRO A 100 16.84 -0.51 10.36
CA PRO A 100 18.28 -0.25 10.24
C PRO A 100 18.69 0.39 8.91
N GLY A 101 17.76 0.66 8.01
CA GLY A 101 18.06 1.22 6.69
C GLY A 101 18.63 0.22 5.70
N PRO A 102 19.51 0.66 4.80
CA PRO A 102 20.54 1.74 4.89
C PRO A 102 20.01 3.17 4.84
N GLN A 103 18.94 3.43 4.11
CA GLN A 103 18.25 4.72 4.11
C GLN A 103 17.14 4.68 5.16
N ILE A 104 16.93 5.76 5.88
CA ILE A 104 15.85 5.85 6.88
C ILE A 104 15.07 7.17 6.81
N ASN A 105 15.42 8.09 5.92
CA ASN A 105 14.85 9.44 5.85
C ASN A 105 14.91 10.14 7.22
N SER A 106 13.88 10.05 8.03
CA SER A 106 13.76 10.64 9.39
C SER A 106 14.09 12.12 9.43
N GLU A 107 13.89 12.84 8.32
CA GLU A 107 14.23 14.24 8.08
C GLU A 107 15.69 14.57 8.48
N LEU A 108 16.57 13.59 8.34
CA LEU A 108 18.02 13.77 8.46
C LEU A 108 18.57 14.48 7.21
N THR A 109 19.66 15.19 7.39
CA THR A 109 20.26 16.00 6.31
C THR A 109 20.66 15.16 5.11
N TRP A 110 21.05 13.92 5.34
CA TRP A 110 21.52 12.98 4.32
C TRP A 110 20.68 11.70 4.24
N PHE A 111 19.43 11.76 4.70
CA PHE A 111 18.47 10.64 4.68
C PHE A 111 18.94 9.38 5.43
N GLY A 112 19.87 9.54 6.36
CA GLY A 112 20.46 8.46 7.12
C GLY A 112 21.74 7.88 6.51
N TYR A 113 22.11 8.26 5.30
CA TYR A 113 23.40 7.88 4.70
C TYR A 113 24.55 8.72 5.22
N PRO A 114 25.74 8.14 5.47
CA PRO A 114 26.95 8.93 5.59
C PRO A 114 27.18 9.78 4.32
N LEU A 115 27.63 11.04 4.49
CA LEU A 115 27.85 11.95 3.36
C LEU A 115 28.75 11.36 2.27
N ARG A 116 29.73 10.52 2.64
CA ARG A 116 30.64 9.87 1.70
C ARG A 116 29.94 8.98 0.67
N ILE A 117 28.79 8.39 1.03
CA ILE A 117 27.95 7.59 0.10
C ILE A 117 27.31 8.50 -0.94
N LEU A 118 26.72 9.62 -0.51
CA LEU A 118 26.04 10.55 -1.42
C LEU A 118 27.03 11.37 -2.26
N ALA A 119 28.24 11.62 -1.75
CA ALA A 119 29.26 12.38 -2.43
C ALA A 119 30.03 11.59 -3.49
N ASP A 120 29.95 10.26 -3.49
CA ASP A 120 30.66 9.39 -4.42
C ASP A 120 29.92 9.32 -5.77
N PRO A 121 30.49 9.84 -6.87
CA PRO A 121 29.82 9.85 -8.17
C PRO A 121 29.51 8.46 -8.73
N GLU A 122 30.31 7.43 -8.37
CA GLU A 122 30.10 6.06 -8.84
C GLU A 122 28.85 5.42 -8.21
N LEU A 123 28.43 5.90 -7.04
CA LEU A 123 27.25 5.41 -6.33
C LEU A 123 25.96 6.17 -6.68
N GLN A 124 26.05 7.21 -7.51
CA GLN A 124 24.90 8.05 -7.82
C GLN A 124 24.03 7.47 -8.93
N ALA A 125 22.72 7.53 -8.75
CA ALA A 125 21.76 7.30 -9.81
C ALA A 125 21.84 8.43 -10.85
N LEU A 126 21.62 8.10 -12.11
CA LEU A 126 21.60 9.05 -13.20
C LEU A 126 20.19 9.20 -13.79
N ASN A 127 19.88 10.39 -14.28
CA ASN A 127 18.66 10.63 -15.05
C ASN A 127 18.85 10.29 -16.54
N ALA A 128 17.79 10.42 -17.33
CA ALA A 128 17.81 10.12 -18.76
C ALA A 128 18.81 10.94 -19.56
N GLN A 129 19.24 12.11 -19.08
CA GLN A 129 20.23 12.96 -19.71
C GLN A 129 21.68 12.60 -19.30
N GLY A 130 21.86 11.58 -18.44
CA GLY A 130 23.17 11.16 -17.94
C GLY A 130 23.75 12.08 -16.86
N THR A 131 22.94 12.95 -16.26
CA THR A 131 23.32 13.75 -15.10
C THR A 131 22.80 13.11 -13.82
N LYS A 132 23.36 13.50 -12.65
CA LYS A 132 22.92 12.91 -11.39
C LYS A 132 21.42 13.12 -11.16
N ALA A 133 20.74 12.06 -10.77
CA ALA A 133 19.38 12.15 -10.25
C ALA A 133 19.40 12.80 -8.87
N VAL A 134 18.47 13.72 -8.59
CA VAL A 134 18.43 14.48 -7.35
C VAL A 134 17.07 14.33 -6.73
N LEU A 135 17.05 13.93 -5.46
CA LEU A 135 15.88 14.06 -4.61
C LEU A 135 15.75 15.51 -4.17
N THR A 136 14.65 16.13 -4.51
CA THR A 136 14.39 17.54 -4.20
C THR A 136 13.74 17.75 -2.84
N GLN A 137 13.55 16.68 -2.09
CA GLN A 137 12.92 16.71 -0.78
C GLN A 137 13.76 17.42 0.28
N VAL A 138 13.07 17.88 1.27
CA VAL A 138 13.60 18.51 2.46
C VAL A 138 14.32 17.47 3.36
N PRO A 139 15.35 17.84 4.10
CA PRO A 139 15.76 19.24 4.38
C PRO A 139 16.57 19.93 3.30
N ARG A 140 17.08 19.21 2.34
CA ARG A 140 17.80 19.76 1.18
C ARG A 140 17.79 18.77 0.02
N PRO A 141 17.99 19.23 -1.23
CA PRO A 141 18.23 18.34 -2.35
C PRO A 141 19.49 17.50 -2.12
N ILE A 142 19.39 16.20 -2.38
CA ILE A 142 20.52 15.26 -2.30
C ILE A 142 20.60 14.40 -3.57
N PRO A 143 21.79 13.91 -3.96
CA PRO A 143 21.88 12.92 -5.01
C PRO A 143 21.16 11.64 -4.61
N ALA A 144 20.43 11.04 -5.53
CA ALA A 144 19.88 9.70 -5.35
C ALA A 144 20.99 8.65 -5.48
N VAL A 145 20.93 7.61 -4.66
CA VAL A 145 21.86 6.48 -4.72
C VAL A 145 21.38 5.47 -5.75
N SER A 146 22.28 4.88 -6.51
CA SER A 146 22.00 3.76 -7.41
C SER A 146 22.08 2.43 -6.66
N TYR A 147 20.97 1.75 -6.51
CA TYR A 147 20.91 0.38 -5.96
C TYR A 147 21.28 -0.70 -6.99
N ALA A 148 21.71 -0.30 -8.19
CA ALA A 148 22.25 -1.23 -9.18
C ALA A 148 23.75 -1.50 -8.97
N VAL A 149 24.46 -0.60 -8.26
CA VAL A 149 25.91 -0.63 -8.09
C VAL A 149 26.30 -1.57 -6.94
N ASP A 150 27.08 -2.63 -7.23
CA ASP A 150 27.48 -3.62 -6.21
C ASP A 150 28.24 -3.00 -5.04
N ARG A 151 29.10 -2.02 -5.31
CA ARG A 151 29.84 -1.30 -4.28
C ARG A 151 28.94 -0.60 -3.24
N PHE A 152 27.71 -0.20 -3.60
CA PHE A 152 26.74 0.32 -2.63
C PHE A 152 26.38 -0.74 -1.58
N PHE A 153 26.19 -1.98 -2.01
CA PHE A 153 25.91 -3.10 -1.10
C PHE A 153 27.14 -3.48 -0.27
N ASP A 154 28.35 -3.37 -0.83
CA ASP A 154 29.58 -3.58 -0.06
C ASP A 154 29.75 -2.54 1.05
N GLU A 155 29.42 -1.29 0.77
CA GLU A 155 29.42 -0.23 1.78
C GLU A 155 28.31 -0.45 2.84
N THR A 156 27.11 -0.86 2.40
CA THR A 156 26.00 -1.21 3.30
C THR A 156 26.36 -2.41 4.19
N ALA A 157 27.14 -3.35 3.68
CA ALA A 157 27.62 -4.50 4.45
C ALA A 157 28.40 -4.09 5.69
N LEU A 158 29.22 -3.03 5.62
CA LEU A 158 29.95 -2.50 6.79
C LEU A 158 29.01 -2.05 7.91
N TRP A 159 27.91 -1.39 7.53
CA TRP A 159 26.87 -0.97 8.48
C TRP A 159 26.11 -2.18 9.06
N TYR A 160 25.72 -3.12 8.20
CA TYR A 160 25.01 -4.31 8.66
C TYR A 160 25.88 -5.23 9.52
N ASP A 161 27.18 -5.33 9.25
CA ASP A 161 28.12 -6.07 10.10
C ASP A 161 28.20 -5.50 11.53
N ALA A 162 27.98 -4.19 11.68
CA ALA A 162 27.99 -3.53 12.98
C ALA A 162 26.64 -3.63 13.72
N VAL A 163 25.50 -3.46 13.02
CA VAL A 163 24.17 -3.33 13.67
C VAL A 163 23.44 -4.66 13.79
N MET A 164 23.58 -5.59 12.84
CA MET A 164 22.85 -6.87 12.87
C MET A 164 23.20 -7.73 14.10
N PRO A 165 24.46 -7.85 14.56
CA PRO A 165 24.75 -8.59 15.78
C PRO A 165 24.00 -8.08 17.02
N ILE A 166 23.71 -6.78 17.09
CA ILE A 166 22.86 -6.20 18.15
C ILE A 166 21.42 -6.69 17.98
N LEU A 167 20.84 -6.56 16.79
CA LEU A 167 19.46 -6.95 16.54
C LEU A 167 19.19 -8.43 16.74
N VAL A 168 20.12 -9.30 16.36
CA VAL A 168 20.02 -10.76 16.50
C VAL A 168 19.88 -11.20 17.96
N LYS A 169 20.49 -10.49 18.93
CA LYS A 169 20.31 -10.77 20.36
C LYS A 169 18.86 -10.58 20.81
N HIS A 170 18.20 -9.56 20.23
CA HIS A 170 16.86 -9.12 20.62
C HIS A 170 15.74 -9.74 19.79
N GLN A 171 16.06 -10.55 18.75
CA GLN A 171 15.00 -11.14 17.92
C GLN A 171 14.20 -12.19 18.72
N TYR A 172 12.91 -12.23 18.46
CA TYR A 172 11.99 -13.20 19.07
C TYR A 172 12.42 -14.65 18.73
N PRO A 173 12.39 -15.61 19.66
CA PRO A 173 11.81 -15.50 21.01
C PRO A 173 12.82 -15.13 22.13
N LYS A 174 14.09 -14.91 21.80
CA LYS A 174 15.10 -14.55 22.82
C LYS A 174 14.84 -13.17 23.40
N GLY A 175 14.48 -12.24 22.54
CA GLY A 175 14.05 -10.89 22.86
C GLY A 175 12.64 -10.61 22.33
N ARG A 176 12.34 -9.34 22.09
CA ARG A 176 11.02 -8.88 21.66
C ARG A 176 11.04 -8.16 20.30
N LEU A 177 12.11 -8.27 19.53
CA LEU A 177 12.15 -7.82 18.14
C LEU A 177 11.33 -8.79 17.28
N VAL A 178 10.20 -8.33 16.73
CA VAL A 178 9.19 -9.15 16.07
C VAL A 178 9.10 -8.92 14.55
N ALA A 179 9.66 -7.80 14.05
CA ALA A 179 9.77 -7.52 12.63
C ALA A 179 10.89 -6.51 12.36
N THR A 180 11.45 -6.53 11.15
CA THR A 180 12.46 -5.56 10.73
C THR A 180 12.12 -5.01 9.35
N GLN A 181 12.17 -3.68 9.22
CA GLN A 181 12.00 -3.01 7.94
C GLN A 181 13.31 -3.01 7.16
N VAL A 182 13.25 -3.38 5.89
CA VAL A 182 14.35 -3.33 4.93
C VAL A 182 14.29 -2.01 4.21
N ASP A 183 15.31 -1.17 4.39
CA ASP A 183 15.36 0.17 3.83
C ASP A 183 14.17 1.04 4.25
N ASN A 184 14.02 2.23 3.70
CA ASN A 184 12.87 3.09 3.96
C ASN A 184 12.43 3.81 2.70
N GLU A 185 11.14 3.69 2.34
CA GLU A 185 10.54 4.45 1.24
C GLU A 185 11.40 4.50 -0.04
N MET A 186 12.00 3.37 -0.41
CA MET A 186 12.97 3.30 -1.51
C MET A 186 12.42 3.86 -2.82
N ALA A 187 11.09 3.80 -3.01
CA ALA A 187 10.42 4.34 -4.20
C ALA A 187 10.57 5.86 -4.38
N PHE A 188 10.91 6.62 -3.34
CA PHE A 188 11.25 8.04 -3.51
C PHE A 188 12.38 8.29 -4.49
N PHE A 189 13.34 7.36 -4.56
CA PHE A 189 14.46 7.47 -5.49
C PHE A 189 14.05 7.30 -6.95
N PHE A 190 12.87 6.80 -7.20
CA PHE A 190 12.40 6.53 -8.55
C PHE A 190 11.48 7.60 -9.10
N HIS A 191 10.95 8.49 -8.32
CA HIS A 191 9.92 9.44 -8.71
C HIS A 191 8.82 8.82 -9.60
N VAL A 192 7.69 9.42 -9.72
CA VAL A 192 6.63 8.98 -10.65
C VAL A 192 7.12 9.04 -12.10
N ASN A 193 8.02 10.00 -12.40
CA ASN A 193 8.62 10.11 -13.73
C ASN A 193 9.60 8.98 -14.01
N ALA A 194 9.26 8.18 -15.02
CA ALA A 194 10.04 7.05 -15.49
C ALA A 194 11.46 7.41 -16.00
N TYR A 195 11.70 8.66 -16.32
CA TYR A 195 12.95 9.13 -16.92
C TYR A 195 13.82 9.94 -15.95
N ALA A 196 13.40 10.04 -14.69
CA ALA A 196 14.16 10.71 -13.65
C ALA A 196 15.30 9.84 -13.08
N SER A 197 15.17 8.51 -13.08
CA SER A 197 16.17 7.53 -12.64
C SER A 197 15.71 6.09 -12.95
N ASP A 198 16.58 5.05 -12.98
CA ASP A 198 18.03 5.10 -12.82
C ASP A 198 18.71 4.72 -14.13
N PHE A 199 19.54 5.61 -14.66
CA PHE A 199 20.29 5.41 -15.90
C PHE A 199 21.80 5.27 -15.63
N ASN A 200 22.18 4.89 -14.39
CA ASN A 200 23.56 4.47 -14.12
C ASN A 200 23.91 3.28 -15.03
N PRO A 201 25.14 3.18 -15.56
CA PRO A 201 25.54 2.05 -16.41
C PRO A 201 25.25 0.67 -15.81
N ALA A 202 25.41 0.51 -14.49
CA ALA A 202 25.05 -0.74 -13.81
C ALA A 202 23.52 -1.00 -13.85
N ALA A 203 22.69 0.05 -13.76
CA ALA A 203 21.23 -0.08 -13.86
C ALA A 203 20.79 -0.44 -15.29
N ILE A 204 21.46 0.11 -16.31
CA ILE A 204 21.21 -0.25 -17.72
C ILE A 204 21.56 -1.72 -17.97
N GLU A 205 22.66 -2.22 -17.40
CA GLU A 205 22.99 -3.65 -17.57
C GLU A 205 21.96 -4.56 -16.89
N LYS A 206 21.47 -4.20 -15.70
CA LYS A 206 20.36 -4.93 -15.05
C LYS A 206 19.06 -4.87 -15.85
N TYR A 207 18.81 -3.77 -16.56
CA TYR A 207 17.70 -3.70 -17.51
C TYR A 207 17.85 -4.70 -18.67
N ARG A 208 19.06 -4.82 -19.22
CA ARG A 208 19.37 -5.80 -20.26
C ARG A 208 19.22 -7.25 -19.76
N GLU A 209 19.63 -7.52 -18.51
CA GLU A 209 19.41 -8.81 -17.85
C GLU A 209 17.91 -9.12 -17.69
N PHE A 210 17.12 -8.13 -17.28
CA PHE A 210 15.66 -8.24 -17.22
C PHE A 210 15.06 -8.58 -18.58
N LEU A 211 15.48 -7.91 -19.65
CA LEU A 211 15.01 -8.19 -21.01
C LEU A 211 15.42 -9.58 -21.49
N ARG A 212 16.66 -10.03 -21.21
CA ARG A 212 17.10 -11.40 -21.49
C ARG A 212 16.20 -12.45 -20.81
N ALA A 213 15.85 -12.20 -19.56
CA ALA A 213 14.95 -13.09 -18.82
C ALA A 213 13.52 -13.10 -19.37
N GLN A 214 13.03 -11.94 -19.82
CA GLN A 214 11.67 -11.78 -20.31
C GLN A 214 11.46 -12.33 -21.73
N TYR A 215 12.45 -12.13 -22.62
CA TYR A 215 12.33 -12.46 -24.05
C TYR A 215 13.08 -13.72 -24.44
N GLY A 216 14.08 -14.13 -23.70
CA GLY A 216 14.90 -15.31 -24.00
C GLY A 216 15.87 -15.10 -25.16
N THR A 217 15.44 -14.60 -26.31
CA THR A 217 16.29 -14.32 -27.47
C THR A 217 16.13 -12.90 -27.99
N ILE A 218 17.18 -12.40 -28.69
CA ILE A 218 17.15 -11.04 -29.24
C ILE A 218 16.14 -10.91 -30.38
N GLU A 219 15.89 -12.00 -31.12
CA GLU A 219 14.89 -12.03 -32.20
C GLU A 219 13.49 -11.81 -31.64
N GLN A 220 13.14 -12.44 -30.53
CA GLN A 220 11.84 -12.25 -29.86
C GLN A 220 11.66 -10.80 -29.33
N LEU A 221 12.72 -10.20 -28.80
CA LEU A 221 12.70 -8.80 -28.40
C LEU A 221 12.54 -7.89 -29.62
N ASN A 222 13.31 -8.14 -30.69
CA ASN A 222 13.26 -7.36 -31.94
C ASN A 222 11.85 -7.41 -32.55
N GLU A 223 11.22 -8.57 -32.56
CA GLU A 223 9.83 -8.73 -32.99
C GLU A 223 8.87 -7.89 -32.15
N ALA A 224 9.01 -7.94 -30.80
CA ALA A 224 8.15 -7.22 -29.89
C ALA A 224 8.30 -5.68 -29.99
N TYR A 225 9.50 -5.20 -30.29
CA TYR A 225 9.79 -3.77 -30.36
C TYR A 225 9.72 -3.19 -31.80
N GLY A 226 9.60 -4.06 -32.82
CA GLY A 226 9.73 -3.65 -34.22
C GLY A 226 11.12 -3.10 -34.54
N ARG A 227 12.18 -3.64 -33.96
CA ARG A 227 13.57 -3.15 -34.05
C ARG A 227 14.51 -4.26 -34.51
N SER A 228 15.82 -3.95 -34.70
CA SER A 228 16.80 -4.87 -35.26
C SER A 228 18.15 -4.72 -34.51
N TYR A 229 18.14 -5.03 -33.22
CA TYR A 229 19.36 -5.11 -32.40
C TYR A 229 20.15 -6.39 -32.74
N ALA A 230 21.47 -6.33 -32.82
CA ALA A 230 22.29 -7.53 -33.00
C ALA A 230 22.44 -8.35 -31.71
N SER A 231 22.33 -7.71 -30.54
CA SER A 231 22.37 -8.36 -29.23
C SER A 231 21.64 -7.52 -28.18
N PHE A 232 21.38 -8.12 -27.01
CA PHE A 232 20.83 -7.38 -25.85
C PHE A 232 21.77 -6.26 -25.37
N ASP A 233 23.07 -6.36 -25.62
CA ASP A 233 24.03 -5.34 -25.20
C ASP A 233 23.89 -4.02 -25.95
N GLU A 234 23.23 -4.04 -27.10
CA GLU A 234 22.91 -2.83 -27.88
C GLU A 234 21.61 -2.15 -27.42
N VAL A 235 20.83 -2.81 -26.56
CA VAL A 235 19.55 -2.26 -26.13
C VAL A 235 19.77 -1.13 -25.11
N GLU A 236 19.32 0.07 -25.47
CA GLU A 236 19.26 1.21 -24.57
C GLU A 236 17.85 1.43 -24.06
N PRO A 237 17.65 1.79 -22.78
CA PRO A 237 16.35 2.13 -22.26
C PRO A 237 15.81 3.42 -22.90
N PRO A 238 14.48 3.58 -22.97
CA PRO A 238 13.89 4.84 -23.44
C PRO A 238 14.28 5.98 -22.51
N ARG A 239 14.60 7.14 -23.09
CA ARG A 239 15.00 8.35 -22.35
C ARG A 239 13.88 9.39 -22.28
N ARG A 240 12.85 9.23 -23.09
CA ARG A 240 11.59 9.98 -23.13
C ARG A 240 10.56 9.17 -23.91
N PHE A 241 9.30 9.53 -23.80
CA PHE A 241 8.24 8.88 -24.58
C PHE A 241 8.15 9.52 -25.97
N GLU A 242 8.28 8.70 -27.01
CA GLU A 242 8.26 9.13 -28.43
C GLU A 242 7.49 8.16 -29.32
N ALA A 243 6.66 7.28 -28.72
CA ALA A 243 5.89 6.33 -29.51
C ALA A 243 4.92 7.07 -30.44
N THR A 244 4.83 6.59 -31.67
CA THR A 244 3.94 7.08 -32.73
C THR A 244 2.93 6.03 -33.18
N ASP A 245 3.13 4.78 -32.71
CA ASP A 245 2.26 3.63 -32.99
C ASP A 245 2.20 2.73 -31.75
N ARG A 246 1.05 2.11 -31.50
CA ARG A 246 0.86 1.21 -30.35
C ARG A 246 1.82 0.03 -30.31
N ARG A 247 2.33 -0.42 -31.44
CA ARG A 247 3.34 -1.50 -31.53
C ARG A 247 4.68 -1.13 -30.90
N GLU A 248 4.94 0.16 -30.69
CA GLU A 248 6.14 0.66 -30.03
C GLU A 248 5.99 0.70 -28.50
N ILE A 249 4.77 0.58 -27.97
CA ILE A 249 4.48 0.67 -26.53
C ILE A 249 5.27 -0.34 -25.68
N PRO A 250 5.46 -1.61 -26.09
CA PRO A 250 6.22 -2.58 -25.31
C PRO A 250 7.63 -2.10 -24.94
N PHE A 251 8.30 -1.35 -25.79
CA PHE A 251 9.61 -0.77 -25.51
C PHE A 251 9.58 0.17 -24.27
N TYR A 252 8.50 0.91 -24.08
CA TYR A 252 8.35 1.85 -22.97
C TYR A 252 7.79 1.18 -21.72
N THR A 253 6.82 0.30 -21.86
CA THR A 253 6.20 -0.38 -20.72
C THR A 253 7.13 -1.40 -20.09
N ASP A 254 8.05 -2.00 -20.84
CA ASP A 254 9.11 -2.85 -20.31
C ASP A 254 10.09 -2.06 -19.44
N TRP A 255 10.40 -0.82 -19.77
CA TRP A 255 11.17 0.06 -18.90
C TRP A 255 10.46 0.31 -17.56
N ILE A 256 9.14 0.52 -17.59
CA ILE A 256 8.33 0.69 -16.37
C ILE A 256 8.29 -0.61 -15.56
N ALA A 257 8.08 -1.75 -16.21
CA ALA A 257 8.09 -3.07 -15.55
C ALA A 257 9.46 -3.38 -14.93
N TYR A 258 10.55 -3.01 -15.62
CA TYR A 258 11.89 -3.11 -15.05
C TYR A 258 12.07 -2.25 -13.81
N ARG A 259 11.55 -1.04 -13.77
CA ARG A 259 11.63 -0.18 -12.58
C ARG A 259 10.93 -0.80 -11.36
N GLU A 260 9.78 -1.44 -11.56
CA GLU A 260 9.14 -2.25 -10.51
C GLU A 260 10.06 -3.38 -10.06
N ARG A 261 10.66 -4.11 -11.00
CA ARG A 261 11.57 -5.22 -10.75
C ARG A 261 12.87 -4.77 -10.05
N TYR A 262 13.41 -3.61 -10.43
CA TYR A 262 14.57 -3.01 -9.81
C TYR A 262 14.36 -2.76 -8.30
N LEU A 263 13.20 -2.22 -7.90
CA LEU A 263 12.84 -2.03 -6.49
C LEU A 263 12.80 -3.37 -5.76
N ILE A 264 12.11 -4.35 -6.34
CA ILE A 264 11.95 -5.69 -5.76
C ILE A 264 13.31 -6.36 -5.53
N ASP A 265 14.16 -6.39 -6.55
CA ASP A 265 15.44 -7.09 -6.49
C ASP A 265 16.42 -6.40 -5.53
N SER A 266 16.41 -5.07 -5.49
CA SER A 266 17.27 -4.31 -4.57
C SER A 266 16.88 -4.54 -3.12
N LEU A 267 15.59 -4.50 -2.80
CA LEU A 267 15.08 -4.78 -1.46
C LEU A 267 15.29 -6.24 -1.06
N ALA A 268 15.09 -7.16 -1.99
CA ALA A 268 15.40 -8.58 -1.77
C ALA A 268 16.88 -8.80 -1.42
N ARG A 269 17.79 -8.15 -2.14
CA ARG A 269 19.24 -8.23 -1.87
C ARG A 269 19.57 -7.70 -0.47
N LEU A 270 19.02 -6.56 -0.06
CA LEU A 270 19.20 -6.02 1.29
C LEU A 270 18.65 -6.98 2.36
N ALA A 271 17.48 -7.55 2.13
CA ALA A 271 16.87 -8.53 3.02
C ALA A 271 17.75 -9.80 3.15
N ASP A 272 18.28 -10.31 2.05
CA ASP A 272 19.20 -11.46 2.06
C ASP A 272 20.49 -11.16 2.82
N MET A 273 21.00 -9.93 2.71
CA MET A 273 22.16 -9.48 3.50
C MET A 273 21.86 -9.45 5.00
N MET A 274 20.65 -9.08 5.42
CA MET A 274 20.21 -9.13 6.82
C MET A 274 20.07 -10.58 7.30
N ARG A 275 19.39 -11.44 6.51
CA ARG A 275 19.22 -12.87 6.82
C ARG A 275 20.57 -13.59 6.95
N ALA A 276 21.50 -13.33 6.03
CA ALA A 276 22.86 -13.89 6.07
C ALA A 276 23.66 -13.52 7.35
N ARG A 277 23.23 -12.47 8.07
CA ARG A 277 23.81 -12.04 9.34
C ARG A 277 23.03 -12.52 10.57
N GLY A 278 22.12 -13.47 10.36
CA GLY A 278 21.36 -14.15 11.44
C GLY A 278 20.04 -13.50 11.78
N LEU A 279 19.55 -12.50 11.02
CA LEU A 279 18.24 -11.91 11.22
C LEU A 279 17.20 -12.67 10.38
N ASP A 280 16.97 -13.94 10.70
CA ASP A 280 16.21 -14.91 9.91
C ASP A 280 15.00 -15.54 10.63
N ALA A 281 14.84 -15.25 11.95
CA ALA A 281 13.75 -15.79 12.74
C ALA A 281 12.48 -14.92 12.77
N ILE A 282 12.51 -13.74 12.19
CA ILE A 282 11.43 -12.77 12.20
C ILE A 282 11.15 -12.24 10.77
N PRO A 283 9.94 -11.76 10.50
CA PRO A 283 9.58 -11.21 9.19
C PRO A 283 10.36 -9.93 8.86
N LEU A 284 10.68 -9.82 7.58
CA LEU A 284 11.24 -8.63 6.96
C LEU A 284 10.19 -7.97 6.08
N PHE A 285 10.04 -6.65 6.19
CA PHE A 285 9.04 -5.89 5.45
C PHE A 285 9.60 -4.60 4.88
N HIS A 286 8.80 -3.92 4.04
CA HIS A 286 9.13 -2.60 3.51
C HIS A 286 7.93 -1.66 3.61
N ASN A 287 8.19 -0.36 3.67
CA ASN A 287 7.19 0.69 3.55
C ASN A 287 7.33 1.41 2.21
N TYR A 288 6.18 1.62 1.55
CA TYR A 288 6.12 2.57 0.47
C TYR A 288 5.59 3.91 0.98
N PRO A 289 6.12 5.04 0.47
CA PRO A 289 5.54 6.34 0.77
C PRO A 289 4.10 6.36 0.29
N HIS A 290 3.29 7.19 0.93
CA HIS A 290 1.93 7.43 0.52
C HIS A 290 1.87 7.72 -0.99
N PRO A 291 1.13 6.96 -1.78
CA PRO A 291 1.10 7.18 -3.22
C PRO A 291 0.52 8.55 -3.51
N LEU A 292 1.34 9.36 -4.14
CA LEU A 292 1.04 10.72 -4.53
C LEU A 292 0.35 10.65 -5.90
N GLY A 293 -0.92 10.37 -5.87
CA GLY A 293 -1.75 10.46 -7.06
C GLY A 293 -2.54 11.75 -7.03
N PRO A 294 -2.62 12.48 -8.12
CA PRO A 294 -3.50 13.64 -8.16
C PRO A 294 -4.94 13.21 -7.98
N GLY A 295 -5.63 13.85 -7.05
CA GLY A 295 -7.07 13.76 -6.90
C GLY A 295 -7.64 12.40 -6.53
N GLY A 296 -6.86 11.56 -5.85
CA GLY A 296 -7.33 10.21 -5.53
C GLY A 296 -7.50 9.32 -6.76
N ALA A 297 -6.89 9.70 -7.88
CA ALA A 297 -6.80 8.82 -9.02
C ALA A 297 -6.04 7.56 -8.61
N VAL A 298 -6.55 6.42 -9.00
CA VAL A 298 -6.00 5.10 -8.73
C VAL A 298 -4.66 4.88 -9.43
N SER A 299 -4.43 5.62 -10.48
CA SER A 299 -3.15 5.73 -11.14
C SER A 299 -2.12 6.28 -10.16
N GLY A 300 -1.11 5.52 -9.84
CA GLY A 300 -0.01 5.95 -9.01
C GLY A 300 0.34 5.04 -7.85
N PHE A 301 -0.56 4.17 -7.37
CA PHE A 301 -0.15 3.19 -6.37
C PHE A 301 0.18 1.81 -6.94
N THR A 302 -0.05 1.57 -8.23
CA THR A 302 0.31 0.29 -8.84
C THR A 302 1.72 0.29 -9.43
N THR A 303 2.26 1.44 -9.88
CA THR A 303 3.63 1.51 -10.38
C THR A 303 4.31 2.81 -9.94
N PRO A 304 5.56 2.78 -9.45
CA PRO A 304 6.45 1.61 -9.34
C PRO A 304 6.18 0.69 -8.13
N PHE A 305 5.05 0.82 -7.44
CA PHE A 305 4.70 0.11 -6.21
C PHE A 305 4.09 -1.27 -6.53
N ASN A 306 4.91 -2.29 -6.69
CA ASN A 306 4.42 -3.64 -6.91
C ASN A 306 4.44 -4.44 -5.59
N LEU A 307 3.34 -4.34 -4.81
CA LEU A 307 3.23 -4.99 -3.51
C LEU A 307 3.32 -6.51 -3.64
N MET A 308 2.62 -7.09 -4.60
CA MET A 308 2.63 -8.55 -4.79
C MET A 308 4.01 -9.07 -5.13
N GLY A 309 4.69 -8.44 -6.11
CA GLY A 309 6.04 -8.82 -6.49
C GLY A 309 7.04 -8.67 -5.34
N LEU A 310 6.86 -7.65 -4.48
CA LEU A 310 7.72 -7.48 -3.31
C LEU A 310 7.42 -8.50 -2.21
N GLU A 311 6.15 -8.85 -1.98
CA GLU A 311 5.76 -9.90 -1.02
C GLU A 311 6.16 -11.33 -1.44
N GLU A 312 6.63 -11.53 -2.68
CA GLU A 312 7.33 -12.77 -3.05
C GLU A 312 8.74 -12.88 -2.45
N LYS A 313 9.32 -11.76 -2.06
CA LYS A 313 10.70 -11.64 -1.54
C LYS A 313 10.75 -11.24 -0.06
N LEU A 314 9.82 -10.41 0.37
CA LEU A 314 9.62 -9.98 1.76
C LEU A 314 8.33 -10.61 2.31
N ASP A 315 8.13 -10.49 3.62
CA ASP A 315 7.01 -11.14 4.29
C ASP A 315 5.71 -10.35 4.17
N PHE A 316 5.79 -9.01 4.20
CA PHE A 316 4.67 -8.10 3.96
C PHE A 316 5.14 -6.72 3.54
N VAL A 317 4.21 -5.91 3.06
CA VAL A 317 4.45 -4.52 2.63
C VAL A 317 3.30 -3.64 3.11
N GLY A 318 3.61 -2.39 3.49
CA GLY A 318 2.62 -1.39 3.84
C GLY A 318 2.83 -0.06 3.14
N PHE A 319 1.83 0.81 3.21
CA PHE A 319 1.92 2.20 2.80
C PHE A 319 1.92 3.13 4.00
N ASP A 320 2.72 4.18 3.94
CA ASP A 320 2.71 5.26 4.90
C ASP A 320 1.51 6.18 4.66
N VAL A 321 0.87 6.65 5.73
CA VAL A 321 -0.36 7.43 5.63
C VAL A 321 -0.26 8.73 6.42
N TYR A 322 -0.11 9.82 5.69
CA TYR A 322 -0.13 11.19 6.19
C TYR A 322 -1.30 11.92 5.54
N SER A 323 -2.46 11.98 6.20
CA SER A 323 -3.69 12.46 5.58
C SER A 323 -4.57 13.24 6.56
N ARG A 324 -5.69 13.74 6.05
CA ARG A 324 -6.66 14.56 6.76
C ARG A 324 -8.08 14.08 6.46
N LYS A 325 -9.03 14.51 7.28
CA LYS A 325 -10.44 14.10 7.16
C LYS A 325 -11.08 14.46 5.81
N GLU A 326 -10.67 15.58 5.20
CA GLU A 326 -11.20 16.01 3.89
C GLU A 326 -10.76 15.10 2.75
N LEU A 327 -9.72 14.27 2.97
CA LEU A 327 -9.16 13.35 1.98
C LEU A 327 -9.62 11.90 2.21
N TYR A 328 -10.83 11.71 2.76
CA TYR A 328 -11.35 10.37 3.11
C TYR A 328 -11.29 9.37 1.95
N ASP A 329 -11.75 9.76 0.76
CA ASP A 329 -11.77 8.86 -0.41
C ASP A 329 -10.36 8.38 -0.79
N HIS A 330 -9.37 9.26 -0.66
CA HIS A 330 -7.98 8.90 -0.89
C HIS A 330 -7.47 7.93 0.19
N VAL A 331 -7.72 8.21 1.47
CA VAL A 331 -7.38 7.30 2.59
C VAL A 331 -8.05 5.94 2.39
N LYS A 332 -9.35 5.92 2.09
CA LYS A 332 -10.10 4.70 1.83
C LYS A 332 -9.49 3.91 0.66
N THR A 333 -9.16 4.58 -0.45
CA THR A 333 -8.57 3.95 -1.63
C THR A 333 -7.25 3.27 -1.31
N VAL A 334 -6.30 3.99 -0.68
CA VAL A 334 -4.98 3.46 -0.32
C VAL A 334 -5.11 2.28 0.65
N LEU A 335 -5.88 2.44 1.72
CA LEU A 335 -5.99 1.42 2.76
C LEU A 335 -6.78 0.20 2.29
N SER A 336 -7.85 0.37 1.50
CA SER A 336 -8.55 -0.75 0.87
C SER A 336 -7.64 -1.54 -0.06
N TYR A 337 -6.72 -0.86 -0.78
CA TYR A 337 -5.73 -1.52 -1.63
C TYR A 337 -4.72 -2.33 -0.81
N VAL A 338 -4.20 -1.77 0.28
CA VAL A 338 -3.30 -2.51 1.19
C VAL A 338 -4.00 -3.74 1.76
N VAL A 339 -5.24 -3.58 2.24
CA VAL A 339 -6.02 -4.70 2.81
C VAL A 339 -6.35 -5.77 1.78
N GLY A 340 -6.67 -5.37 0.55
CA GLY A 340 -6.96 -6.33 -0.54
C GLY A 340 -5.71 -7.01 -1.11
N THR A 341 -4.52 -6.45 -0.86
CA THR A 341 -3.28 -6.89 -1.50
C THR A 341 -2.28 -7.51 -0.52
N SER A 342 -2.02 -6.88 0.65
CA SER A 342 -0.97 -7.34 1.56
C SER A 342 -1.37 -8.57 2.38
N ARG A 343 -0.36 -9.41 2.73
CA ARG A 343 -0.51 -10.54 3.65
C ARG A 343 -0.74 -10.10 5.10
N PHE A 344 -0.22 -8.93 5.45
CA PHE A 344 -0.46 -8.27 6.73
C PHE A 344 -0.72 -6.79 6.49
N PRO A 345 -1.98 -6.34 6.48
CA PRO A 345 -2.33 -4.94 6.28
C PRO A 345 -1.79 -4.07 7.41
N TYR A 346 -0.70 -3.38 7.15
CA TYR A 346 0.07 -2.59 8.10
C TYR A 346 0.29 -1.17 7.58
N ILE A 347 0.22 -0.18 8.47
CA ILE A 347 0.62 1.19 8.17
C ILE A 347 1.96 1.44 8.87
N PRO A 348 3.10 1.36 8.15
CA PRO A 348 4.43 1.50 8.75
C PRO A 348 4.71 2.88 9.31
N GLU A 349 4.17 3.92 8.69
CA GLU A 349 4.20 5.30 9.19
C GLU A 349 2.81 5.91 9.12
N PHE A 350 2.22 6.10 10.29
CA PHE A 350 0.87 6.63 10.43
C PHE A 350 0.92 7.93 11.20
N ILE A 351 0.44 9.02 10.63
CA ILE A 351 0.58 10.36 11.17
C ILE A 351 0.27 10.46 12.67
N ALA A 352 1.17 11.08 13.43
CA ALA A 352 0.98 11.58 14.79
C ALA A 352 1.88 12.80 14.98
N GLY A 353 1.28 13.97 15.19
CA GLY A 353 1.99 15.24 15.12
C GLY A 353 2.29 15.66 13.67
N VAL A 354 3.16 16.65 13.52
CA VAL A 354 3.38 17.29 12.22
C VAL A 354 4.80 17.83 12.06
N TRP A 355 5.29 17.80 10.83
CA TRP A 355 6.40 18.62 10.39
C TRP A 355 5.89 19.83 9.62
N PRO A 356 5.82 21.06 10.23
CA PRO A 356 5.10 22.19 9.66
C PRO A 356 5.63 22.71 8.32
N TRP A 357 6.88 22.39 7.97
CA TRP A 357 7.50 22.81 6.71
C TRP A 357 7.10 21.96 5.51
N TYR A 358 6.69 20.72 5.77
CA TYR A 358 6.40 19.76 4.72
C TYR A 358 4.91 19.40 4.67
N LEU A 359 4.35 19.14 5.85
CA LEU A 359 2.95 18.78 5.96
C LEU A 359 2.13 19.97 6.43
N ARG A 360 0.98 20.15 5.85
CA ARG A 360 0.01 21.12 6.35
C ARG A 360 -0.45 20.65 7.73
N PRO A 361 -0.36 21.49 8.78
CA PRO A 361 -0.76 21.10 10.12
C PRO A 361 -2.18 20.54 10.14
N GLY A 362 -2.35 19.33 10.63
CA GLY A 362 -3.62 18.71 10.94
C GLY A 362 -4.07 19.11 12.35
N SER A 363 -5.32 18.85 12.67
CA SER A 363 -5.84 18.92 14.03
C SER A 363 -5.84 17.53 14.66
N LEU A 364 -5.94 17.46 15.98
CA LEU A 364 -6.17 16.19 16.68
C LEU A 364 -7.40 15.45 16.11
N TYR A 365 -8.41 16.20 15.67
CA TYR A 365 -9.59 15.66 15.02
C TYR A 365 -9.29 14.98 13.67
N ASP A 366 -8.30 15.50 12.91
CA ASP A 366 -7.83 14.85 11.69
C ASP A 366 -7.14 13.51 12.03
N GLU A 367 -6.31 13.46 13.07
CA GLU A 367 -5.65 12.25 13.52
C GLU A 367 -6.66 11.19 14.01
N GLU A 368 -7.67 11.59 14.77
CA GLU A 368 -8.76 10.74 15.20
C GLU A 368 -9.51 10.15 13.99
N PHE A 369 -9.94 11.03 13.07
CA PHE A 369 -10.71 10.63 11.90
C PHE A 369 -9.94 9.63 11.02
N VAL A 370 -8.69 9.95 10.68
CA VAL A 370 -7.84 9.10 9.82
C VAL A 370 -7.50 7.77 10.51
N THR A 371 -7.38 7.77 11.85
CA THR A 371 -7.17 6.55 12.62
C THR A 371 -8.38 5.62 12.54
N LYS A 372 -9.58 6.19 12.79
CA LYS A 372 -10.84 5.44 12.66
C LYS A 372 -11.04 4.94 11.24
N ALA A 373 -10.68 5.74 10.22
CA ALA A 373 -10.71 5.32 8.82
C ALA A 373 -9.77 4.13 8.58
N GLY A 374 -8.56 4.11 9.17
CA GLY A 374 -7.63 2.99 9.08
C GLY A 374 -8.23 1.69 9.60
N LEU A 375 -8.77 1.71 10.80
CA LEU A 375 -9.44 0.56 11.40
C LEU A 375 -10.66 0.13 10.59
N MET A 376 -11.47 1.08 10.14
CA MET A 376 -12.63 0.84 9.28
C MET A 376 -12.29 0.10 8.00
N GLN A 377 -11.14 0.42 7.37
CA GLN A 377 -10.70 -0.27 6.16
C GLN A 377 -10.13 -1.67 6.43
N GLY A 378 -9.80 -2.02 7.68
CA GLY A 378 -9.36 -3.37 8.05
C GLY A 378 -7.87 -3.50 8.29
N ILE A 379 -7.18 -2.41 8.56
CA ILE A 379 -5.76 -2.41 8.99
C ILE A 379 -5.61 -3.21 10.28
N LYS A 380 -4.54 -4.00 10.37
CA LYS A 380 -4.26 -4.93 11.47
C LYS A 380 -3.14 -4.50 12.39
N GLY A 381 -2.38 -3.52 11.97
CA GLY A 381 -1.32 -2.94 12.78
C GLY A 381 -0.83 -1.64 12.18
N PHE A 382 -0.13 -0.86 12.98
CA PHE A 382 0.42 0.43 12.55
C PHE A 382 1.58 0.86 13.43
N SER A 383 2.39 1.79 12.92
CA SER A 383 3.39 2.53 13.69
C SER A 383 3.18 4.03 13.51
N ARG A 384 2.91 4.74 14.60
CA ARG A 384 2.71 6.20 14.58
C ARG A 384 4.02 6.94 14.32
N TYR A 385 4.03 7.79 13.35
CA TYR A 385 5.15 8.67 13.07
C TYR A 385 4.72 10.13 13.28
N MET A 386 5.19 10.83 14.37
CA MET A 386 5.98 10.29 15.47
C MET A 386 5.18 10.36 16.77
N ILE A 387 5.39 9.37 17.63
CA ILE A 387 4.71 9.35 18.92
C ILE A 387 5.43 10.21 19.97
N VAL A 388 6.72 10.51 19.74
CA VAL A 388 7.55 11.36 20.59
C VAL A 388 8.05 12.55 19.77
N GLU A 389 7.83 13.75 20.29
CA GLU A 389 8.32 15.00 19.69
C GLU A 389 9.84 15.03 19.56
N ARG A 390 10.30 15.71 18.54
CA ARG A 390 11.72 15.99 18.30
C ARG A 390 11.89 17.28 17.51
N ASN A 391 13.13 17.68 17.29
CA ASN A 391 13.38 18.83 16.42
C ASN A 391 12.73 18.63 15.04
N ARG A 392 12.03 19.63 14.54
CA ARG A 392 11.27 19.68 13.28
C ARG A 392 9.98 18.82 13.26
N TRP A 393 9.67 18.07 14.31
CA TRP A 393 8.43 17.33 14.43
C TRP A 393 7.72 17.68 15.73
N LEU A 394 6.56 18.30 15.62
CA LEU A 394 5.81 18.91 16.72
C LEU A 394 4.45 18.24 16.89
N ASP A 395 3.79 18.57 18.00
CA ASP A 395 2.43 18.12 18.33
C ASP A 395 2.26 16.59 18.47
N SER A 396 3.35 15.85 18.71
CA SER A 396 3.27 14.45 19.12
C SER A 396 2.68 14.30 20.52
N PRO A 397 2.05 13.16 20.86
CA PRO A 397 1.43 12.97 22.19
C PRO A 397 2.43 13.03 23.35
N VAL A 398 3.68 12.65 23.13
CA VAL A 398 4.75 12.72 24.13
C VAL A 398 5.80 13.73 23.67
N ARG A 399 6.17 14.65 24.54
CA ARG A 399 7.25 15.60 24.29
C ARG A 399 8.62 14.96 24.51
N SER A 400 9.66 15.55 23.95
CA SER A 400 11.05 15.06 24.10
C SER A 400 11.55 15.03 25.56
N ASP A 401 10.93 15.79 26.46
CA ASP A 401 11.21 15.78 27.90
C ASP A 401 10.37 14.79 28.73
N GLY A 402 9.53 13.98 28.07
CA GLY A 402 8.67 12.98 28.69
C GLY A 402 7.30 13.49 29.15
N ARG A 403 7.03 14.80 29.09
CA ARG A 403 5.68 15.32 29.36
C ARG A 403 4.71 14.95 28.24
N VAL A 404 3.44 14.74 28.58
CA VAL A 404 2.39 14.38 27.61
C VAL A 404 1.55 15.60 27.24
N ARG A 405 0.87 15.51 26.10
CA ARG A 405 -0.27 16.35 25.73
C ARG A 405 -1.53 15.57 26.09
N ASP A 406 -2.26 16.05 27.09
CA ASP A 406 -3.35 15.29 27.72
C ASP A 406 -4.45 14.86 26.72
N ASP A 407 -4.82 15.73 25.78
CA ASP A 407 -5.83 15.49 24.77
C ASP A 407 -5.37 14.44 23.73
N HIS A 408 -4.14 14.52 23.24
CA HIS A 408 -3.54 13.53 22.35
C HIS A 408 -3.36 12.18 23.06
N TYR A 409 -2.88 12.23 24.31
CA TYR A 409 -2.71 11.02 25.14
C TYR A 409 -4.04 10.29 25.34
N ALA A 410 -5.09 11.04 25.69
CA ALA A 410 -6.43 10.46 25.91
C ALA A 410 -6.99 9.86 24.60
N MET A 411 -6.85 10.54 23.47
CA MET A 411 -7.30 10.08 22.17
C MET A 411 -6.61 8.76 21.77
N PHE A 412 -5.28 8.71 21.80
CA PHE A 412 -4.56 7.49 21.43
C PHE A 412 -4.83 6.33 22.40
N ARG A 413 -4.96 6.63 23.68
CA ARG A 413 -5.33 5.62 24.67
C ARG A 413 -6.70 5.03 24.39
N CYS A 414 -7.72 5.86 24.21
CA CYS A 414 -9.07 5.42 23.88
C CYS A 414 -9.10 4.52 22.63
N MET A 415 -8.40 4.94 21.58
CA MET A 415 -8.33 4.18 20.33
C MET A 415 -7.66 2.82 20.50
N ASN A 416 -6.52 2.78 21.19
CA ASN A 416 -5.79 1.53 21.43
C ASN A 416 -6.57 0.59 22.34
N ASP A 417 -7.25 1.12 23.37
CA ASP A 417 -8.08 0.32 24.26
C ASP A 417 -9.25 -0.30 23.48
N ILE A 418 -9.98 0.47 22.66
CA ILE A 418 -11.05 -0.05 21.78
C ILE A 418 -10.53 -1.16 20.87
N ALA A 419 -9.41 -0.92 20.17
CA ALA A 419 -8.84 -1.89 19.22
C ALA A 419 -8.43 -3.20 19.90
N ARG A 420 -7.95 -3.14 21.14
CA ARG A 420 -7.51 -4.30 21.92
C ARG A 420 -8.68 -5.03 22.60
N GLU A 421 -9.57 -4.31 23.26
CA GLU A 421 -10.75 -4.89 23.96
C GLU A 421 -11.65 -5.63 22.98
N HIS A 422 -11.89 -5.07 21.79
CA HIS A 422 -12.68 -5.69 20.74
C HIS A 422 -11.84 -6.55 19.78
N ARG A 423 -10.56 -6.82 20.10
CA ARG A 423 -9.66 -7.73 19.38
C ARG A 423 -9.65 -7.51 17.86
N PHE A 424 -9.43 -6.28 17.42
CA PHE A 424 -9.46 -5.94 16.00
C PHE A 424 -8.47 -6.75 15.14
N VAL A 425 -7.43 -7.31 15.77
CA VAL A 425 -6.50 -8.24 15.08
C VAL A 425 -7.18 -9.50 14.57
N ASP A 426 -8.25 -9.95 15.22
CA ASP A 426 -9.00 -11.16 14.85
C ASP A 426 -10.14 -10.86 13.87
N LEU A 427 -10.70 -9.67 13.89
CA LEU A 427 -11.85 -9.30 13.05
C LEU A 427 -11.49 -9.34 11.57
N ARG A 428 -12.48 -9.59 10.72
CA ARG A 428 -12.37 -9.53 9.26
C ARG A 428 -13.36 -8.53 8.70
N ARG A 429 -12.86 -7.56 7.94
CA ARG A 429 -13.74 -6.71 7.14
C ARG A 429 -14.41 -7.55 6.08
N THR A 430 -15.73 -7.48 6.01
CA THR A 430 -16.50 -8.17 4.98
C THR A 430 -16.24 -7.51 3.62
N ALA A 431 -16.02 -8.32 2.58
CA ALA A 431 -15.90 -7.85 1.22
C ALA A 431 -16.40 -8.95 0.26
N ASP A 432 -17.37 -8.60 -0.57
CA ASP A 432 -17.94 -9.50 -1.57
C ASP A 432 -17.43 -9.21 -2.98
N VAL A 433 -16.89 -8.01 -3.20
CA VAL A 433 -16.41 -7.53 -4.49
C VAL A 433 -14.94 -7.13 -4.41
N LEU A 434 -14.17 -7.46 -5.44
CA LEU A 434 -12.80 -7.00 -5.64
C LEU A 434 -12.77 -6.05 -6.85
N LEU A 435 -12.42 -4.79 -6.61
CA LEU A 435 -12.20 -3.82 -7.68
C LEU A 435 -10.70 -3.76 -8.00
N LEU A 436 -10.33 -4.09 -9.22
CA LEU A 436 -8.94 -4.17 -9.66
C LEU A 436 -8.56 -2.96 -10.51
N ALA A 437 -7.45 -2.34 -10.16
CA ALA A 437 -6.72 -1.47 -11.08
C ALA A 437 -6.03 -2.33 -12.16
N ASN A 438 -6.04 -1.86 -13.41
CA ASN A 438 -5.31 -2.54 -14.47
C ASN A 438 -3.88 -1.99 -14.55
N ARG A 439 -2.91 -2.77 -14.08
CA ARG A 439 -1.50 -2.38 -14.01
C ARG A 439 -0.88 -2.07 -15.36
N ASP A 440 -1.33 -2.71 -16.43
CA ASP A 440 -0.78 -2.44 -17.77
C ASP A 440 -1.09 -1.02 -18.25
N TYR A 441 -2.29 -0.51 -17.90
CA TYR A 441 -2.66 0.87 -18.21
C TYR A 441 -1.92 1.89 -17.33
N ASP A 442 -1.65 1.53 -16.08
CA ASP A 442 -0.85 2.37 -15.18
C ASP A 442 0.61 2.43 -15.64
N ARG A 443 1.15 1.33 -16.19
CA ARG A 443 2.47 1.32 -16.84
C ARG A 443 2.51 2.20 -18.07
N LEU A 444 1.46 2.17 -18.91
CA LEU A 444 1.35 3.07 -20.09
C LEU A 444 1.31 4.53 -19.64
N GLU A 445 0.53 4.85 -18.62
CA GLU A 445 0.46 6.21 -18.05
C GLU A 445 1.83 6.66 -17.54
N ALA A 446 2.50 5.83 -16.73
CA ALA A 446 3.83 6.14 -16.21
C ALA A 446 4.88 6.31 -17.31
N ALA A 447 4.76 5.56 -18.41
CA ALA A 447 5.66 5.67 -19.56
C ALA A 447 5.45 6.94 -20.37
N SER A 448 4.20 7.41 -20.47
CA SER A 448 3.81 8.51 -21.36
C SER A 448 3.68 9.86 -20.69
N VAL A 449 4.00 9.99 -19.41
CA VAL A 449 4.01 11.29 -18.70
C VAL A 449 5.09 12.19 -19.31
N LEU A 450 4.66 13.31 -19.89
CA LEU A 450 5.53 14.23 -20.61
C LEU A 450 6.34 15.15 -19.70
N VAL A 451 5.83 15.48 -18.53
CA VAL A 451 6.45 16.42 -17.62
C VAL A 451 6.73 15.76 -16.29
N SER A 452 7.99 15.85 -15.89
CA SER A 452 8.44 15.49 -14.56
C SER A 452 8.31 16.69 -13.66
N PHE A 453 7.32 16.69 -12.78
CA PHE A 453 7.37 17.57 -11.64
C PHE A 453 7.92 16.79 -10.44
N PRO A 454 8.75 17.41 -9.60
CA PRO A 454 9.03 16.85 -8.29
C PRO A 454 7.70 16.63 -7.58
N GLY A 455 7.46 15.44 -7.06
CA GLY A 455 6.20 15.11 -6.35
C GLY A 455 5.82 16.17 -5.34
N ASP A 456 6.79 16.63 -4.58
CA ASP A 456 6.64 17.66 -3.54
C ASP A 456 6.13 19.01 -4.01
N PHE A 457 6.43 19.39 -5.25
CA PHE A 457 5.94 20.65 -5.81
C PHE A 457 4.43 20.59 -6.09
N LEU A 458 3.92 19.42 -6.41
CA LEU A 458 2.51 19.20 -6.75
C LEU A 458 1.65 18.85 -5.52
N GLU A 459 2.27 18.41 -4.44
CA GLU A 459 1.61 18.24 -3.16
C GLU A 459 1.35 19.55 -2.44
N THR A 460 1.96 20.64 -2.89
CA THR A 460 1.59 21.94 -2.37
C THR A 460 0.09 22.16 -2.56
N PRO A 461 -0.57 22.84 -1.63
CA PRO A 461 -2.02 22.88 -1.43
C PRO A 461 -2.84 23.51 -2.55
N SER A 462 -2.32 23.56 -3.74
CA SER A 462 -2.92 24.21 -4.91
C SER A 462 -4.02 23.42 -5.62
N GLY A 463 -4.28 22.17 -5.18
CA GLY A 463 -5.38 21.38 -5.75
C GLY A 463 -5.17 20.96 -7.21
N PHE A 464 -3.96 20.76 -7.66
CA PHE A 464 -3.64 20.23 -8.99
C PHE A 464 -4.04 18.74 -9.13
N SER A 465 -5.20 18.37 -8.64
CA SER A 465 -5.72 17.02 -8.70
C SER A 465 -5.97 16.51 -10.12
N GLU A 466 -6.13 17.40 -11.08
CA GLU A 466 -6.38 17.08 -12.50
C GLU A 466 -5.13 17.17 -13.37
N TYR A 467 -4.01 17.48 -12.77
CA TYR A 467 -2.75 17.77 -13.42
C TYR A 467 -2.25 16.71 -14.42
N PRO A 468 -2.22 15.40 -14.16
CA PRO A 468 -1.66 14.45 -15.09
C PRO A 468 -2.43 14.30 -16.39
N THR A 469 -3.73 14.56 -16.40
CA THR A 469 -4.57 14.29 -17.57
C THR A 469 -4.27 15.18 -18.78
N PHE A 470 -3.81 16.41 -18.57
CA PHE A 470 -3.44 17.29 -19.68
C PHE A 470 -1.95 17.26 -20.05
N MET A 471 -1.16 16.50 -19.31
CA MET A 471 0.28 16.35 -19.56
C MET A 471 0.64 15.01 -20.21
N THR A 472 -0.34 14.18 -20.48
CA THR A 472 -0.15 12.89 -21.14
C THR A 472 -0.15 13.05 -22.67
N VAL A 473 0.50 12.11 -23.34
CA VAL A 473 0.46 12.02 -24.81
C VAL A 473 -0.94 11.64 -25.27
N SER A 474 -1.39 12.15 -26.41
CA SER A 474 -2.63 11.72 -27.02
C SER A 474 -2.51 10.27 -27.51
N GLU A 475 -3.21 9.37 -26.89
CA GLU A 475 -3.20 7.94 -27.24
C GLU A 475 -3.92 7.63 -28.55
N ARG A 476 -4.73 8.56 -29.07
CA ARG A 476 -5.31 8.44 -30.41
C ARG A 476 -4.23 8.43 -31.48
N ASP A 477 -3.16 9.17 -31.26
CA ASP A 477 -2.00 9.19 -32.14
C ASP A 477 -1.25 7.86 -32.16
N LEU A 478 -1.47 7.01 -31.14
CA LEU A 478 -0.95 5.65 -31.05
C LEU A 478 -1.85 4.59 -31.71
N GLY A 479 -3.00 4.99 -32.25
CA GLY A 479 -3.94 4.09 -32.90
C GLY A 479 -4.93 3.40 -31.98
N PHE A 480 -5.12 3.87 -30.75
CA PHE A 480 -6.23 3.47 -29.90
C PHE A 480 -7.48 4.28 -30.21
N GLU A 481 -8.65 3.65 -30.12
CA GLU A 481 -9.92 4.34 -30.34
C GLU A 481 -10.26 5.33 -29.23
N GLU A 482 -9.82 5.02 -28.01
CA GLU A 482 -10.06 5.82 -26.81
C GLU A 482 -8.75 6.17 -26.11
N PRO A 483 -8.63 7.34 -25.46
CA PRO A 483 -7.49 7.68 -24.63
C PRO A 483 -7.53 6.85 -23.34
N ILE A 484 -6.85 5.72 -23.33
CA ILE A 484 -6.91 4.70 -22.25
C ILE A 484 -6.57 5.28 -20.88
N GLN A 485 -5.54 6.15 -20.79
CA GLN A 485 -5.13 6.77 -19.55
C GLN A 485 -6.27 7.55 -18.86
N LEU A 486 -6.98 8.34 -19.63
CA LEU A 486 -8.10 9.13 -19.14
C LEU A 486 -9.34 8.25 -18.92
N ALA A 487 -9.63 7.36 -19.87
CA ALA A 487 -10.78 6.46 -19.82
C ALA A 487 -10.68 5.47 -18.65
N LYS A 488 -9.49 4.91 -18.38
CA LYS A 488 -9.30 4.01 -17.22
C LYS A 488 -9.57 4.70 -15.89
N ALA A 489 -9.09 5.93 -15.72
CA ALA A 489 -9.28 6.68 -14.48
C ALA A 489 -10.76 7.01 -14.25
N THR A 490 -11.43 7.45 -15.32
CA THR A 490 -12.88 7.71 -15.29
C THR A 490 -13.68 6.44 -15.01
N TRP A 491 -13.34 5.34 -15.67
CA TRP A 491 -14.03 4.05 -15.48
C TRP A 491 -13.86 3.53 -14.05
N PHE A 492 -12.62 3.55 -13.55
CA PHE A 492 -12.33 3.08 -12.18
C PHE A 492 -13.02 3.96 -11.12
N SER A 493 -12.93 5.29 -11.24
CA SER A 493 -13.57 6.19 -10.28
C SER A 493 -15.09 6.09 -10.31
N THR A 494 -15.67 5.80 -11.48
CA THR A 494 -17.11 5.53 -11.60
C THR A 494 -17.50 4.20 -10.95
N ALA A 495 -16.70 3.15 -11.17
CA ALA A 495 -16.91 1.84 -10.52
C ALA A 495 -16.77 1.95 -8.99
N TYR A 496 -15.74 2.64 -8.50
CA TYR A 496 -15.52 2.88 -7.07
C TYR A 496 -16.73 3.57 -6.42
N ARG A 497 -17.20 4.67 -7.04
CA ARG A 497 -18.40 5.39 -6.57
C ARG A 497 -19.64 4.51 -6.67
N GLY A 498 -19.84 3.83 -7.80
CA GLY A 498 -20.98 2.96 -8.01
C GLY A 498 -21.05 1.83 -6.97
N LEU A 499 -19.96 1.15 -6.67
CA LEU A 499 -19.89 0.12 -5.61
C LEU A 499 -20.20 0.72 -4.22
N THR A 500 -19.67 1.92 -3.95
CA THR A 500 -19.96 2.63 -2.70
C THR A 500 -21.44 3.00 -2.62
N GLU A 501 -22.05 3.51 -3.68
CA GLU A 501 -23.46 3.91 -3.72
C GLU A 501 -24.42 2.73 -3.59
N VAL A 502 -24.14 1.60 -4.23
CA VAL A 502 -24.94 0.37 -4.09
C VAL A 502 -24.83 -0.20 -2.67
N GLY A 503 -23.74 0.08 -1.96
CA GLY A 503 -23.48 -0.51 -0.65
C GLY A 503 -22.89 -1.92 -0.71
N TYR A 504 -22.24 -2.30 -1.82
CA TYR A 504 -21.49 -3.53 -1.87
C TYR A 504 -20.19 -3.38 -1.07
N PRO A 505 -19.92 -4.28 -0.10
CA PRO A 505 -18.63 -4.29 0.56
C PRO A 505 -17.55 -4.73 -0.45
N PHE A 506 -16.54 -3.89 -0.66
CA PHE A 506 -15.48 -4.17 -1.61
C PHE A 506 -14.09 -3.83 -1.06
N LEU A 507 -13.09 -4.48 -1.62
CA LEU A 507 -11.68 -4.16 -1.45
C LEU A 507 -11.06 -3.81 -2.81
N LEU A 508 -9.90 -3.18 -2.75
CA LEU A 508 -9.12 -2.81 -3.93
C LEU A 508 -7.89 -3.70 -4.04
N SER A 509 -7.46 -3.94 -5.27
CA SER A 509 -6.16 -4.51 -5.60
C SER A 509 -5.80 -4.14 -7.05
N ASP A 510 -4.87 -4.85 -7.66
CA ASP A 510 -4.54 -4.71 -9.07
C ASP A 510 -4.42 -6.08 -9.78
N THR A 511 -4.23 -6.03 -11.09
CA THR A 511 -4.17 -7.24 -11.94
C THR A 511 -2.94 -8.11 -11.71
N ALA A 512 -1.96 -7.71 -10.88
CA ALA A 512 -0.86 -8.57 -10.44
C ALA A 512 -1.25 -9.45 -9.25
N LEU A 513 -2.40 -9.22 -8.60
CA LEU A 513 -2.87 -10.07 -7.50
C LEU A 513 -3.03 -11.51 -7.98
N ALA A 514 -2.40 -12.45 -7.27
CA ALA A 514 -2.48 -13.86 -7.60
C ALA A 514 -3.94 -14.34 -7.71
N PRO A 515 -4.32 -15.03 -8.80
CA PRO A 515 -5.72 -15.38 -9.06
C PRO A 515 -6.36 -16.26 -7.97
N GLU A 516 -5.56 -16.99 -7.22
CA GLU A 516 -6.02 -17.83 -6.09
C GLU A 516 -6.61 -16.97 -4.97
N ARG A 517 -6.16 -15.72 -4.85
CA ARG A 517 -6.69 -14.75 -3.88
C ARG A 517 -8.01 -14.13 -4.31
N TRP A 518 -8.46 -14.33 -5.55
CA TRP A 518 -9.77 -13.88 -6.01
C TRP A 518 -10.90 -14.79 -5.54
N ALA A 519 -10.60 -16.05 -5.21
CA ALA A 519 -11.59 -17.09 -4.88
C ALA A 519 -12.52 -16.76 -3.70
N GLY A 520 -12.15 -15.82 -2.84
CA GLY A 520 -12.99 -15.38 -1.72
C GLY A 520 -14.09 -14.36 -2.09
N TYR A 521 -14.04 -13.80 -3.29
CA TYR A 521 -14.98 -12.78 -3.74
C TYR A 521 -16.07 -13.37 -4.63
N LYS A 522 -17.25 -12.75 -4.62
CA LYS A 522 -18.38 -13.12 -5.49
C LYS A 522 -18.24 -12.48 -6.87
N ALA A 523 -17.68 -11.28 -6.90
CA ALA A 523 -17.43 -10.56 -8.15
C ALA A 523 -16.04 -9.90 -8.17
N VAL A 524 -15.48 -9.82 -9.38
CA VAL A 524 -14.30 -9.02 -9.70
C VAL A 524 -14.70 -7.99 -10.76
N VAL A 525 -14.28 -6.74 -10.55
CA VAL A 525 -14.57 -5.61 -11.44
C VAL A 525 -13.26 -5.02 -11.92
N VAL A 526 -13.05 -4.92 -13.22
CA VAL A 526 -11.79 -4.40 -13.80
C VAL A 526 -12.03 -3.72 -15.14
N SER A 527 -11.33 -2.57 -15.37
CA SER A 527 -11.37 -1.92 -16.69
C SER A 527 -10.65 -2.73 -17.75
N SER A 528 -11.21 -2.79 -18.95
CA SER A 528 -10.60 -3.45 -20.11
C SER A 528 -10.85 -2.65 -21.39
N PHE A 529 -9.76 -2.42 -22.12
CA PHE A 529 -9.77 -1.69 -23.39
C PHE A 529 -9.26 -2.61 -24.51
N GLU A 530 -8.63 -2.07 -25.55
CA GLU A 530 -8.17 -2.84 -26.71
C GLU A 530 -7.11 -3.87 -26.37
N TYR A 531 -6.29 -3.61 -25.32
CA TYR A 531 -5.29 -4.56 -24.85
C TYR A 531 -5.43 -4.81 -23.33
N MET A 532 -4.95 -5.93 -22.88
CA MET A 532 -4.83 -6.30 -21.46
C MET A 532 -3.81 -7.44 -21.34
N GLY A 533 -2.99 -7.43 -20.31
CA GLY A 533 -2.00 -8.46 -20.08
C GLY A 533 -2.58 -9.88 -20.16
N ALA A 534 -1.93 -10.74 -20.90
CA ALA A 534 -2.39 -12.12 -21.15
C ALA A 534 -2.63 -12.90 -19.85
N ALA A 535 -1.85 -12.65 -18.79
CA ALA A 535 -2.04 -13.28 -17.48
C ALA A 535 -3.35 -12.80 -16.82
N ALA A 536 -3.67 -11.51 -16.90
CA ALA A 536 -4.90 -10.94 -16.37
C ALA A 536 -6.13 -11.46 -17.12
N GLN A 537 -6.08 -11.53 -18.45
CA GLN A 537 -7.16 -12.11 -19.27
C GLN A 537 -7.45 -13.56 -18.83
N ARG A 538 -6.41 -14.40 -18.71
CA ARG A 538 -6.57 -15.76 -18.24
C ARG A 538 -7.06 -15.87 -16.80
N ALA A 539 -6.70 -14.94 -15.91
CA ALA A 539 -7.19 -14.90 -14.53
C ALA A 539 -8.70 -14.61 -14.48
N ILE A 540 -9.18 -13.67 -15.29
CA ILE A 540 -10.61 -13.34 -15.44
C ILE A 540 -11.39 -14.59 -15.90
N VAL A 541 -10.90 -15.29 -16.92
CA VAL A 541 -11.53 -16.52 -17.42
C VAL A 541 -11.56 -17.61 -16.36
N ARG A 542 -10.46 -17.83 -15.64
CA ARG A 542 -10.42 -18.83 -14.54
C ARG A 542 -11.40 -18.50 -13.44
N PHE A 543 -11.48 -17.24 -13.01
CA PHE A 543 -12.39 -16.78 -11.97
C PHE A 543 -13.86 -17.02 -12.35
N ALA A 544 -14.23 -16.66 -13.58
CA ALA A 544 -15.58 -16.91 -14.09
C ALA A 544 -15.86 -18.43 -14.23
N THR A 545 -14.91 -19.19 -14.75
CA THR A 545 -15.06 -20.66 -14.87
C THR A 545 -15.31 -21.33 -13.53
N ALA A 546 -14.70 -20.84 -12.45
CA ALA A 546 -14.85 -21.35 -11.09
C ALA A 546 -16.16 -20.92 -10.40
N GLY A 547 -17.00 -20.09 -11.02
CA GLY A 547 -18.30 -19.69 -10.47
C GLY A 547 -18.43 -18.22 -10.10
N GLY A 548 -17.36 -17.42 -10.27
CA GLY A 548 -17.38 -15.98 -10.01
C GLY A 548 -18.06 -15.15 -11.11
N THR A 549 -18.44 -13.93 -10.79
CA THR A 549 -18.89 -12.93 -11.77
C THR A 549 -17.75 -11.98 -12.07
N ALA A 550 -17.18 -12.02 -13.28
CA ALA A 550 -16.19 -11.07 -13.75
C ALA A 550 -16.89 -9.96 -14.55
N VAL A 551 -16.77 -8.72 -14.09
CA VAL A 551 -17.31 -7.53 -14.77
C VAL A 551 -16.14 -6.79 -15.40
N ILE A 552 -16.13 -6.70 -16.72
CA ILE A 552 -15.10 -6.01 -17.50
C ILE A 552 -15.74 -4.94 -18.40
N GLY A 553 -14.97 -3.99 -18.88
CA GLY A 553 -15.44 -3.01 -19.83
C GLY A 553 -14.53 -1.79 -19.94
N PRO A 554 -14.76 -0.93 -20.94
CA PRO A 554 -15.89 -0.97 -21.89
C PRO A 554 -15.72 -1.91 -23.09
N ARG A 555 -14.57 -2.59 -23.23
CA ARG A 555 -14.26 -3.45 -24.39
C ARG A 555 -13.80 -4.84 -24.00
N ILE A 556 -13.94 -5.79 -24.91
CA ILE A 556 -13.25 -7.08 -24.84
C ILE A 556 -11.85 -6.85 -25.41
N PRO A 557 -10.76 -7.10 -24.66
CA PRO A 557 -9.41 -6.95 -25.19
C PRO A 557 -9.15 -7.97 -26.33
N SER A 558 -8.45 -7.51 -27.35
CA SER A 558 -8.04 -8.34 -28.50
C SER A 558 -6.52 -8.45 -28.62
N LEU A 559 -5.79 -7.77 -27.74
CA LEU A 559 -4.33 -7.74 -27.70
C LEU A 559 -3.83 -8.04 -26.28
N ASP A 560 -2.62 -8.60 -26.19
CA ASP A 560 -1.86 -8.76 -24.97
C ASP A 560 -1.05 -7.50 -24.62
N GLU A 561 -0.28 -7.53 -23.53
CA GLU A 561 0.61 -6.43 -23.10
C GLU A 561 1.76 -6.12 -24.08
N ARG A 562 1.97 -6.99 -25.07
CA ARG A 562 2.95 -6.82 -26.15
C ARG A 562 2.31 -6.41 -27.46
N MET A 563 1.06 -5.95 -27.43
CA MET A 563 0.28 -5.56 -28.63
C MET A 563 0.12 -6.69 -29.66
N ARG A 564 0.21 -7.96 -29.21
CA ARG A 564 -0.02 -9.13 -30.07
C ARG A 564 -1.46 -9.62 -29.90
N PRO A 565 -2.07 -10.22 -30.94
CA PRO A 565 -3.39 -10.79 -30.83
C PRO A 565 -3.51 -11.78 -29.68
N ASP A 566 -4.51 -11.59 -28.82
CA ASP A 566 -4.88 -12.51 -27.73
C ASP A 566 -6.41 -12.63 -27.69
N ASP A 567 -6.91 -13.85 -27.70
CA ASP A 567 -8.32 -14.18 -27.72
C ASP A 567 -8.79 -14.89 -26.46
N ALA A 568 -8.00 -14.85 -25.37
CA ALA A 568 -8.28 -15.59 -24.15
C ALA A 568 -9.68 -15.33 -23.58
N ILE A 569 -10.14 -14.09 -23.60
CA ILE A 569 -11.51 -13.75 -23.17
C ILE A 569 -12.51 -14.03 -24.29
N SER A 570 -12.28 -13.51 -25.51
CA SER A 570 -13.25 -13.63 -26.61
C SER A 570 -13.53 -15.08 -27.00
N SER A 571 -12.52 -15.95 -26.91
CA SER A 571 -12.63 -17.39 -27.22
C SER A 571 -13.55 -18.19 -26.30
N VAL A 572 -13.91 -17.68 -25.13
CA VAL A 572 -14.83 -18.34 -24.19
C VAL A 572 -16.26 -17.75 -24.21
N LEU A 573 -16.49 -16.69 -24.96
CA LEU A 573 -17.80 -16.02 -25.07
C LEU A 573 -18.68 -16.64 -26.16
N HIS A 574 -18.82 -17.97 -26.15
CA HIS A 574 -19.52 -18.73 -27.22
C HIS A 574 -21.05 -18.78 -27.07
N THR A 575 -21.60 -18.39 -25.92
CA THR A 575 -23.04 -18.43 -25.68
C THR A 575 -23.72 -17.21 -26.28
N THR A 576 -25.02 -17.35 -26.62
CA THR A 576 -25.83 -16.15 -26.86
C THR A 576 -25.84 -15.34 -25.58
N GLY A 577 -25.24 -14.13 -25.62
CA GLY A 577 -25.15 -13.29 -24.45
C GLY A 577 -26.53 -12.81 -23.98
N GLU A 578 -26.71 -12.73 -22.66
CA GLU A 578 -27.90 -12.17 -22.04
C GLU A 578 -27.71 -10.65 -21.89
N PRO A 579 -28.67 -9.83 -22.34
CA PRO A 579 -28.55 -8.39 -22.20
C PRO A 579 -28.59 -7.97 -20.72
N VAL A 580 -27.66 -7.10 -20.32
CA VAL A 580 -27.67 -6.41 -19.04
C VAL A 580 -28.25 -5.04 -19.23
N SER A 581 -29.28 -4.70 -18.49
CA SER A 581 -29.96 -3.41 -18.58
C SER A 581 -30.07 -2.78 -17.21
N ALA A 582 -29.80 -1.48 -17.12
CA ALA A 582 -29.99 -0.66 -15.94
C ALA A 582 -31.11 0.36 -16.21
N ASN A 583 -32.14 0.35 -15.39
CA ASN A 583 -33.34 1.23 -15.56
C ASN A 583 -33.93 1.20 -16.97
N GLY A 584 -33.95 0.02 -17.62
CA GLY A 584 -34.46 -0.17 -18.97
C GLY A 584 -33.52 0.25 -20.09
N THR A 585 -32.32 0.78 -19.77
CA THR A 585 -31.30 1.15 -20.76
C THR A 585 -30.27 0.03 -20.88
N PRO A 586 -29.90 -0.39 -22.10
CA PRO A 586 -28.83 -1.37 -22.31
C PRO A 586 -27.51 -0.90 -21.69
N ALA A 587 -26.87 -1.75 -20.90
CA ALA A 587 -25.65 -1.44 -20.17
C ALA A 587 -24.49 -2.39 -20.52
N GLY A 588 -24.79 -3.55 -21.11
CA GLY A 588 -23.78 -4.54 -21.46
C GLY A 588 -24.39 -5.90 -21.80
N THR A 589 -23.54 -6.93 -21.81
CA THR A 589 -23.93 -8.30 -22.11
C THR A 589 -23.24 -9.26 -21.13
N ALA A 590 -23.98 -10.19 -20.58
CA ALA A 590 -23.49 -11.26 -19.72
C ALA A 590 -23.34 -12.56 -20.51
N TYR A 591 -22.20 -13.23 -20.37
CA TYR A 591 -21.90 -14.50 -21.00
C TYR A 591 -21.63 -15.56 -19.94
N ARG A 592 -22.28 -16.71 -20.04
CA ARG A 592 -21.98 -17.83 -19.14
C ARG A 592 -20.63 -18.44 -19.51
N VAL A 593 -19.75 -18.59 -18.50
CA VAL A 593 -18.42 -19.19 -18.64
C VAL A 593 -18.21 -20.18 -17.50
N GLY A 594 -18.18 -21.46 -17.79
CA GLY A 594 -18.14 -22.50 -16.76
C GLY A 594 -19.33 -22.43 -15.81
N SER A 595 -19.07 -22.35 -14.51
CA SER A 595 -20.09 -22.23 -13.47
C SER A 595 -20.49 -20.79 -13.16
N GLY A 596 -19.76 -19.78 -13.65
CA GLY A 596 -20.00 -18.37 -13.45
C GLY A 596 -20.27 -17.63 -14.76
N ARG A 597 -19.84 -16.37 -14.81
CA ARG A 597 -20.12 -15.51 -15.98
C ARG A 597 -19.09 -14.38 -16.15
N ILE A 598 -18.93 -13.93 -17.38
CA ILE A 598 -18.25 -12.69 -17.73
C ILE A 598 -19.32 -11.68 -18.19
N VAL A 599 -19.34 -10.50 -17.58
CA VAL A 599 -20.22 -9.38 -17.97
C VAL A 599 -19.34 -8.32 -18.64
N VAL A 600 -19.63 -8.04 -19.90
CA VAL A 600 -18.96 -7.00 -20.66
C VAL A 600 -19.84 -5.76 -20.63
N LEU A 601 -19.43 -4.74 -19.93
CA LEU A 601 -20.14 -3.46 -19.87
C LEU A 601 -19.79 -2.61 -21.08
N THR A 602 -20.80 -1.96 -21.65
CA THR A 602 -20.65 -0.93 -22.68
C THR A 602 -21.07 0.46 -22.17
N ALA A 603 -21.75 0.49 -21.01
CA ALA A 603 -22.06 1.70 -20.28
C ALA A 603 -21.07 1.93 -19.13
N PRO A 604 -20.90 3.18 -18.66
CA PRO A 604 -20.12 3.47 -17.44
C PRO A 604 -20.61 2.66 -16.24
N PRO A 605 -19.72 2.15 -15.39
CA PRO A 605 -20.08 1.29 -14.25
C PRO A 605 -20.69 2.08 -13.08
N SER A 606 -21.84 2.72 -13.32
CA SER A 606 -22.63 3.40 -12.28
C SER A 606 -23.21 2.42 -11.27
N ALA A 607 -23.82 2.91 -10.20
CA ALA A 607 -24.48 2.12 -9.18
C ALA A 607 -25.50 1.13 -9.77
N GLU A 608 -26.40 1.62 -10.62
CA GLU A 608 -27.46 0.81 -11.25
C GLU A 608 -26.89 -0.22 -12.23
N VAL A 609 -25.84 0.18 -12.99
CA VAL A 609 -25.18 -0.71 -13.94
C VAL A 609 -24.46 -1.85 -13.21
N LEU A 610 -23.75 -1.54 -12.12
CA LEU A 610 -23.06 -2.54 -11.31
C LEU A 610 -24.04 -3.46 -10.58
N ALA A 611 -25.15 -2.92 -10.05
CA ALA A 611 -26.19 -3.73 -9.45
C ALA A 611 -26.80 -4.74 -10.46
N ALA A 612 -27.05 -4.30 -11.69
CA ALA A 612 -27.54 -5.18 -12.76
C ALA A 612 -26.47 -6.20 -13.21
N ALA A 613 -25.21 -5.80 -13.31
CA ALA A 613 -24.10 -6.65 -13.75
C ALA A 613 -23.70 -7.70 -12.73
N ILE A 614 -23.57 -7.33 -11.45
CA ILE A 614 -23.16 -8.24 -10.37
C ILE A 614 -24.35 -9.12 -9.95
N GLY A 615 -25.59 -8.63 -10.09
CA GLY A 615 -26.79 -9.35 -9.73
C GLY A 615 -27.03 -9.33 -8.21
N THR A 616 -27.92 -10.23 -7.75
CA THR A 616 -28.34 -10.30 -6.36
C THR A 616 -27.25 -10.84 -5.43
N THR A 617 -26.21 -10.06 -5.19
CA THR A 617 -25.51 -10.14 -3.91
C THR A 617 -26.41 -9.37 -2.94
N PRO A 618 -27.00 -9.99 -1.93
CA PRO A 618 -27.80 -9.23 -0.97
C PRO A 618 -26.89 -8.16 -0.37
N ALA A 619 -27.29 -6.92 -0.48
CA ALA A 619 -26.62 -5.84 0.23
C ALA A 619 -26.55 -6.25 1.70
N ARG A 620 -25.36 -6.15 2.31
CA ARG A 620 -25.21 -6.52 3.74
C ARG A 620 -25.77 -5.47 4.68
N PHE A 621 -26.07 -4.32 4.13
CA PHE A 621 -26.71 -3.20 4.82
C PHE A 621 -27.42 -2.29 3.82
N THR A 622 -28.38 -1.51 4.32
CA THR A 622 -28.89 -0.31 3.64
C THR A 622 -28.67 0.91 4.54
N ARG A 623 -28.64 2.09 3.95
CA ARG A 623 -28.38 3.35 4.66
C ARG A 623 -29.34 4.44 4.20
N SER A 624 -29.69 5.35 5.12
CA SER A 624 -30.62 6.45 4.86
C SER A 624 -30.07 7.55 3.96
N ASP A 625 -28.74 7.66 3.84
CA ASP A 625 -28.06 8.68 3.05
C ASP A 625 -26.89 8.04 2.28
N GLY A 626 -26.86 8.21 0.96
CA GLY A 626 -25.85 7.65 0.06
C GLY A 626 -24.44 8.21 0.29
N ARG A 627 -24.30 9.35 0.98
CA ARG A 627 -23.00 9.96 1.32
C ARG A 627 -22.29 9.25 2.47
N LEU A 628 -23.00 8.47 3.27
CA LEU A 628 -22.41 7.66 4.34
C LEU A 628 -21.60 6.52 3.75
N ASP A 629 -20.52 6.14 4.40
CA ASP A 629 -19.79 4.90 4.14
C ASP A 629 -19.93 3.95 5.33
N VAL A 630 -20.08 2.65 5.06
CA VAL A 630 -20.32 1.63 6.09
C VAL A 630 -19.35 0.47 5.88
N ALA A 631 -18.70 0.03 6.95
CA ALA A 631 -17.90 -1.19 6.93
C ALA A 631 -18.31 -2.10 8.11
N ILE A 632 -18.42 -3.38 7.81
CA ILE A 632 -18.78 -4.42 8.79
C ILE A 632 -17.57 -5.31 8.99
N HIS A 633 -17.18 -5.50 10.24
CA HIS A 633 -16.14 -6.42 10.66
C HIS A 633 -16.72 -7.54 11.50
N GLU A 634 -16.42 -8.78 11.15
CA GLU A 634 -16.96 -9.97 11.82
C GLU A 634 -15.80 -10.84 12.36
N SER A 635 -16.05 -11.53 13.46
CA SER A 635 -15.15 -12.56 13.96
C SER A 635 -15.18 -13.77 13.03
N PRO A 636 -14.03 -14.36 12.67
CA PRO A 636 -14.02 -15.60 11.89
C PRO A 636 -14.61 -16.75 12.72
N GLY A 637 -15.69 -17.36 12.24
CA GLY A 637 -16.17 -18.65 12.74
C GLY A 637 -17.61 -18.67 13.25
N ASP A 638 -17.97 -17.93 14.26
CA ASP A 638 -19.29 -18.04 14.90
C ASP A 638 -20.21 -16.82 14.65
N GLY A 639 -19.71 -15.74 14.07
CA GLY A 639 -20.49 -14.53 13.83
C GLY A 639 -21.04 -13.86 15.10
N SER A 640 -20.44 -14.17 16.25
CA SER A 640 -20.93 -13.73 17.57
C SER A 640 -20.63 -12.26 17.88
N GLY A 641 -19.67 -11.65 17.18
CA GLY A 641 -19.28 -10.24 17.34
C GLY A 641 -19.28 -9.53 15.99
N MET A 642 -19.93 -8.37 15.92
CA MET A 642 -19.97 -7.53 14.75
C MET A 642 -19.63 -6.09 15.14
N ILE A 643 -18.52 -5.59 14.60
CA ILE A 643 -18.15 -4.17 14.71
C ILE A 643 -18.55 -3.47 13.42
N VAL A 644 -19.36 -2.44 13.55
CA VAL A 644 -19.86 -1.64 12.43
C VAL A 644 -19.26 -0.24 12.50
N PHE A 645 -18.65 0.17 11.42
CA PHE A 645 -18.19 1.54 11.24
C PHE A 645 -19.17 2.28 10.33
N VAL A 646 -19.55 3.48 10.74
CA VAL A 646 -20.33 4.40 9.91
C VAL A 646 -19.57 5.71 9.80
N ALA A 647 -19.18 6.08 8.58
CA ALA A 647 -18.47 7.30 8.29
C ALA A 647 -19.38 8.33 7.62
N ASN A 648 -19.33 9.57 8.11
CA ASN A 648 -19.77 10.76 7.42
C ASN A 648 -18.55 11.53 6.90
N PRO A 649 -18.14 11.35 5.63
CA PRO A 649 -16.95 12.02 5.08
C PRO A 649 -17.27 13.43 4.54
N THR A 650 -18.42 14.00 4.88
CA THR A 650 -18.88 15.29 4.35
C THR A 650 -18.79 16.43 5.38
N ALA A 651 -18.84 17.66 4.89
CA ALA A 651 -18.85 18.86 5.73
C ALA A 651 -20.21 19.11 6.44
N ASP A 652 -21.24 18.35 6.11
CA ASP A 652 -22.56 18.50 6.71
C ASP A 652 -22.81 17.41 7.78
N PRO A 653 -23.46 17.72 8.91
CA PRO A 653 -23.91 16.68 9.83
C PRO A 653 -25.03 15.84 9.20
N ILE A 654 -25.02 14.54 9.43
CA ILE A 654 -26.00 13.60 8.91
C ILE A 654 -26.63 12.82 10.06
N ARG A 655 -27.98 12.72 10.10
CA ARG A 655 -28.66 11.73 10.92
C ARG A 655 -28.72 10.43 10.13
N ALA A 656 -27.89 9.48 10.52
CA ALA A 656 -27.75 8.20 9.83
C ALA A 656 -28.73 7.17 10.40
N THR A 657 -29.35 6.40 9.51
CA THR A 657 -29.96 5.11 9.84
C THR A 657 -29.32 4.05 8.96
N VAL A 658 -28.83 2.98 9.56
CA VAL A 658 -28.18 1.86 8.87
C VAL A 658 -28.93 0.58 9.26
N ASP A 659 -29.53 -0.07 8.28
CA ASP A 659 -30.16 -1.37 8.44
C ASP A 659 -29.14 -2.46 8.05
N LEU A 660 -28.81 -3.33 8.99
CA LEU A 660 -27.81 -4.39 8.83
C LEU A 660 -28.41 -5.72 8.32
N HIS A 661 -29.72 -5.74 8.02
CA HIS A 661 -30.45 -6.94 7.57
C HIS A 661 -30.32 -8.14 8.52
N ARG A 662 -30.04 -7.88 9.79
CA ARG A 662 -29.88 -8.86 10.86
C ARG A 662 -30.40 -8.27 12.17
N ASP A 663 -31.33 -8.96 12.83
CA ASP A 663 -31.88 -8.50 14.10
C ASP A 663 -30.80 -8.30 15.16
N LEU A 664 -30.85 -7.19 15.87
CA LEU A 664 -29.89 -6.78 16.88
C LEU A 664 -30.46 -7.01 18.30
N ALA A 665 -29.60 -7.38 19.21
CA ALA A 665 -29.89 -7.47 20.65
C ALA A 665 -29.41 -6.23 21.41
N SER A 666 -28.30 -5.63 20.97
CA SER A 666 -27.76 -4.39 21.53
C SER A 666 -26.89 -3.67 20.52
N VAL A 667 -26.80 -2.34 20.67
CA VAL A 667 -25.87 -1.49 19.92
C VAL A 667 -25.21 -0.52 20.89
N ARG A 668 -23.87 -0.54 20.95
CA ARG A 668 -23.06 0.35 21.78
C ARG A 668 -22.07 1.12 20.90
N GLU A 669 -22.07 2.42 20.99
CA GLU A 669 -21.05 3.27 20.35
C GLU A 669 -19.81 3.28 21.26
N LEU A 670 -18.67 2.89 20.70
CA LEU A 670 -17.47 2.56 21.47
C LEU A 670 -16.63 3.76 21.88
N TRP A 671 -16.68 4.86 21.10
CA TRP A 671 -15.85 6.02 21.37
C TRP A 671 -16.38 6.86 22.53
N ASP A 672 -17.68 7.14 22.51
CA ASP A 672 -18.38 7.90 23.56
C ASP A 672 -18.89 6.97 24.67
N ASP A 673 -18.69 5.66 24.54
CA ASP A 673 -19.08 4.61 25.50
C ASP A 673 -20.57 4.69 25.89
N ARG A 674 -21.45 4.71 24.91
CA ARG A 674 -22.92 4.88 25.12
C ARG A 674 -23.74 3.89 24.31
N ASP A 675 -24.92 3.58 24.85
CA ASP A 675 -25.91 2.83 24.10
C ASP A 675 -26.52 3.69 22.98
N VAL A 676 -26.92 3.05 21.89
CA VAL A 676 -27.48 3.69 20.70
C VAL A 676 -28.86 3.13 20.42
N ASP A 677 -29.76 4.00 20.00
CA ASP A 677 -31.12 3.60 19.63
C ASP A 677 -31.09 2.69 18.39
N PHE A 678 -31.80 1.58 18.46
CA PHE A 678 -32.02 0.66 17.34
C PHE A 678 -33.43 0.11 17.30
N ASP A 679 -33.90 -0.27 16.12
CA ASP A 679 -35.19 -0.90 15.88
C ASP A 679 -35.01 -2.11 14.96
N GLY A 680 -35.23 -3.30 15.51
CA GLY A 680 -35.00 -4.56 14.79
C GLY A 680 -33.55 -4.71 14.30
N SER A 681 -33.35 -4.55 13.02
CA SER A 681 -32.01 -4.63 12.36
C SER A 681 -31.37 -3.25 12.09
N SER A 682 -32.03 -2.15 12.46
CA SER A 682 -31.62 -0.79 12.11
C SER A 682 -31.10 -0.03 13.30
N LEU A 683 -29.87 0.49 13.21
CA LEU A 683 -29.32 1.47 14.17
C LEU A 683 -29.49 2.90 13.63
N SER A 684 -29.72 3.86 14.54
CA SER A 684 -29.87 5.28 14.19
C SER A 684 -29.04 6.17 15.10
N ASP A 685 -28.22 7.05 14.52
CA ASP A 685 -27.39 7.99 15.26
C ASP A 685 -27.15 9.30 14.50
N ALA A 686 -26.66 10.32 15.21
CA ALA A 686 -26.23 11.58 14.63
C ALA A 686 -24.71 11.54 14.38
N LEU A 687 -24.31 11.74 13.13
CA LEU A 687 -22.92 11.83 12.73
C LEU A 687 -22.55 13.29 12.45
N PRO A 688 -21.66 13.90 13.23
CA PRO A 688 -21.10 15.20 12.91
C PRO A 688 -20.42 15.23 11.53
N ALA A 689 -20.14 16.42 11.02
CA ALA A 689 -19.32 16.59 9.84
C ALA A 689 -17.97 15.90 10.00
N TYR A 690 -17.49 15.22 8.96
CA TYR A 690 -16.22 14.49 8.96
C TYR A 690 -16.02 13.59 10.18
N SER A 691 -16.98 12.74 10.49
CA SER A 691 -16.91 11.83 11.65
C SER A 691 -17.01 10.36 11.26
N ILE A 692 -16.40 9.50 12.07
CA ILE A 692 -16.56 8.05 12.00
C ILE A 692 -16.97 7.54 13.37
N LYS A 693 -18.08 6.84 13.45
CA LYS A 693 -18.58 6.18 14.65
C LYS A 693 -18.31 4.67 14.56
N ILE A 694 -18.01 4.06 15.70
CA ILE A 694 -17.68 2.64 15.83
C ILE A 694 -18.70 1.99 16.75
N TYR A 695 -19.44 1.02 16.25
CA TYR A 695 -20.51 0.36 17.01
C TYR A 695 -20.17 -1.12 17.23
N ASP A 696 -20.27 -1.56 18.47
CA ASP A 696 -20.39 -2.98 18.81
C ASP A 696 -21.87 -3.37 18.69
N CYS A 697 -22.16 -4.26 17.77
CA CYS A 697 -23.52 -4.71 17.44
C CYS A 697 -23.63 -6.19 17.78
N ALA A 698 -24.32 -6.53 18.86
CA ALA A 698 -24.63 -7.91 19.19
C ALA A 698 -25.86 -8.38 18.37
N PRO A 699 -25.76 -9.47 17.60
CA PRO A 699 -26.93 -10.04 16.93
C PRO A 699 -27.90 -10.65 17.95
N ALA A 700 -29.19 -10.59 17.66
CA ALA A 700 -30.18 -11.31 18.43
C ALA A 700 -29.95 -12.83 18.31
N ALA A 701 -30.09 -13.57 19.42
CA ALA A 701 -30.02 -15.04 19.34
C ALA A 701 -31.10 -15.53 18.37
N GLY A 702 -30.68 -16.28 17.35
CA GLY A 702 -31.63 -16.83 16.35
C GLY A 702 -32.71 -17.62 17.04
N ARG A 703 -34.00 -17.27 16.74
CA ARG A 703 -35.18 -18.02 17.19
C ARG A 703 -35.27 -19.34 16.44
#